data_9c3103b6a8e7dd4325993ce88e22444b
#
_entry.id   9c3103b6a8e7dd4325993ce88e22444b
#
_cell.length_a   1.000
_cell.length_b   1.000
_cell.length_c   1.000
_cell.angle_alpha   90.00
_cell.angle_beta   90.00
_cell.angle_gamma   90.00
#
_symmetry.space_group_name_H-M   'P 1'
#
loop_
_entity.id
_entity.type
_entity.pdbx_description
1 polymer ?
#
loop_
_entity_poly.entity_id
_entity_poly.type
_entity_poly.pdbx_seq_one_letter_code
_entity_poly.pdbx_strand_id
1 'polypeptide(L)'
;MIRIAFGQIQVHPGDLATNFQSMMHAIDYAKAVSTDILIFPELCLSGYMVGDLWDQVPFINDCLYYGDEIVKATANTNLTIIFGNVGIDEHLRNLDGSLRKYNALYVASKGQLVSNPFQPYPFTIKTLLPCYRYFNEPRHFTSANIVAKERNLPLSDINQPLTISTRQGAFTIAPVICEDSWDTHYPDCPTSLMVESAKAKSQHIDLIVNCSSSPYTIHKQEQRHALFSAQAKQYNTPIAYTNHVGIQNNGKNICIYDGCSALYDVNGSVVEEVPAFENTVRPTLLKDTVWQPQPTVSLQTESTPTYIPTLFKALQYGIRQFLAQTGIKNIVIGASGGIDSALNAALYSTVLPPENLYLVNMPSRYNSDMTKDLAYQLAHNIGCHYGVFPIEEGVNTTVAQLESQPFTKFPLKTSSHVHKHIPADDATISNSTTDTICESQQTTTNHTEQTHVDTDLDTTTFLQLSTLAKENIQARDRSSRILAGIASAVNGAFTCNGNKTEFTVGYATMYGDLAGFLAVTGDVWKTDVYALARYMNEYIFKREVIPQGSIDVVPSAELSDAQDVTQGLGDPLQYEYHDCLFRAFVEGTPHTLPHQRLTPEDILCAYEKGTLEHLLGLSHPVSHYFTSTDQFINDLERWWKSFNGLAVAKRIQSPPLFLVSERAFGTDLSESQLKPYFPRGYEACKSRLLQNQ
;
A
#
# COMPACT_ATOMS: atom_id res chain seq x y z
N MET A 1 7.36 3.18 41.23
CA MET A 1 6.83 3.56 39.91
C MET A 1 7.97 3.68 38.93
N ILE A 2 7.94 2.96 37.85
CA ILE A 2 8.93 3.01 36.76
C ILE A 2 8.43 3.98 35.70
N ARG A 3 9.28 4.88 35.24
CA ARG A 3 8.98 5.80 34.14
C ARG A 3 9.51 5.22 32.84
N ILE A 4 8.61 4.88 31.93
CA ILE A 4 8.89 4.42 30.58
C ILE A 4 8.73 5.59 29.62
N ALA A 5 9.50 5.64 28.54
CA ALA A 5 9.26 6.57 27.44
C ALA A 5 9.24 5.82 26.11
N PHE A 6 8.26 6.12 25.28
CA PHE A 6 8.21 5.69 23.88
C PHE A 6 8.99 6.67 23.02
N GLY A 7 10.01 6.19 22.35
CA GLY A 7 10.76 6.91 21.32
C GLY A 7 10.11 6.68 19.97
N GLN A 8 8.90 7.22 19.75
CA GLN A 8 8.20 7.16 18.48
C GLN A 8 8.81 8.18 17.52
N ILE A 9 10.00 7.85 17.01
CA ILE A 9 10.77 8.74 16.14
C ILE A 9 10.40 8.56 14.68
N GLN A 10 10.67 9.59 13.89
CA GLN A 10 10.64 9.46 12.42
C GLN A 10 11.90 8.73 11.95
N VAL A 11 11.70 7.63 11.21
CA VAL A 11 12.79 6.83 10.66
C VAL A 11 12.91 7.08 9.16
N HIS A 12 14.13 7.47 8.75
CA HIS A 12 14.52 7.68 7.36
C HIS A 12 15.29 6.45 6.87
N PRO A 13 14.75 5.64 5.92
CA PRO A 13 15.42 4.41 5.50
C PRO A 13 16.79 4.70 4.88
N GLY A 14 17.83 4.04 5.40
CA GLY A 14 19.20 4.17 4.95
C GLY A 14 19.95 5.42 5.42
N ASP A 15 19.29 6.38 6.07
CA ASP A 15 19.93 7.59 6.61
C ASP A 15 20.29 7.42 8.08
N LEU A 16 21.36 6.68 8.32
CA LEU A 16 21.85 6.35 9.68
C LEU A 16 22.17 7.61 10.51
N ALA A 17 22.74 8.63 9.90
CA ALA A 17 23.15 9.83 10.62
C ALA A 17 21.96 10.63 11.15
N THR A 18 20.92 10.83 10.32
CA THR A 18 19.70 11.54 10.73
C THR A 18 18.92 10.72 11.77
N ASN A 19 18.82 9.40 11.59
CA ASN A 19 18.16 8.53 12.56
C ASN A 19 18.90 8.54 13.90
N PHE A 20 20.22 8.42 13.89
CA PHE A 20 21.04 8.51 15.10
C PHE A 20 20.88 9.84 15.84
N GLN A 21 20.91 10.97 15.12
CA GLN A 21 20.68 12.30 15.71
C GLN A 21 19.28 12.38 16.37
N SER A 22 18.25 11.88 15.71
CA SER A 22 16.90 11.82 16.27
C SER A 22 16.83 10.97 17.53
N MET A 23 17.52 9.84 17.54
CA MET A 23 17.64 8.98 18.73
C MET A 23 18.38 9.69 19.85
N MET A 24 19.49 10.38 19.56
CA MET A 24 20.25 11.14 20.57
C MET A 24 19.43 12.27 21.20
N HIS A 25 18.64 13.02 20.40
CA HIS A 25 17.72 14.01 20.94
C HIS A 25 16.67 13.39 21.86
N ALA A 26 16.13 12.22 21.48
CA ALA A 26 15.19 11.48 22.32
C ALA A 26 15.84 11.00 23.63
N ILE A 27 17.09 10.55 23.59
CA ILE A 27 17.87 10.13 24.74
C ILE A 27 18.11 11.30 25.71
N ASP A 28 18.49 12.46 25.18
CA ASP A 28 18.74 13.65 26.00
C ASP A 28 17.44 14.15 26.67
N TYR A 29 16.33 14.13 25.94
CA TYR A 29 15.03 14.43 26.52
C TYR A 29 14.65 13.43 27.62
N ALA A 30 14.81 12.13 27.37
CA ALA A 30 14.50 11.07 28.35
C ALA A 30 15.33 11.23 29.64
N LYS A 31 16.62 11.60 29.52
CA LYS A 31 17.50 11.92 30.67
C LYS A 31 16.93 13.13 31.46
N ALA A 32 16.57 14.20 30.74
CA ALA A 32 16.08 15.45 31.36
C ALA A 32 14.79 15.23 32.16
N VAL A 33 13.88 14.36 31.67
CA VAL A 33 12.62 14.03 32.37
C VAL A 33 12.75 12.83 33.33
N SER A 34 13.99 12.39 33.59
CA SER A 34 14.29 11.28 34.49
C SER A 34 13.56 9.97 34.14
N THR A 35 13.59 9.58 32.89
CA THR A 35 13.10 8.28 32.40
C THR A 35 13.97 7.14 32.93
N ASP A 36 13.37 6.00 33.23
CA ASP A 36 14.09 4.77 33.62
C ASP A 36 14.36 3.88 32.41
N ILE A 37 13.37 3.77 31.48
CA ILE A 37 13.46 2.93 30.29
C ILE A 37 12.97 3.73 29.07
N LEU A 38 13.84 3.92 28.08
CA LEU A 38 13.47 4.49 26.77
C LEU A 38 13.44 3.37 25.75
N ILE A 39 12.34 3.25 25.02
CA ILE A 39 12.07 2.18 24.07
C ILE A 39 11.99 2.76 22.66
N PHE A 40 12.86 2.31 21.77
CA PHE A 40 12.85 2.62 20.36
C PHE A 40 12.31 1.45 19.53
N PRO A 41 11.81 1.71 18.31
CA PRO A 41 11.27 0.69 17.42
C PRO A 41 12.30 -0.31 16.88
N GLU A 42 11.77 -1.35 16.20
CA GLU A 42 12.54 -2.32 15.41
C GLU A 42 13.32 -1.61 14.31
N LEU A 43 14.61 -1.98 14.10
CA LEU A 43 15.48 -1.44 13.05
C LEU A 43 15.40 0.10 12.89
N CYS A 44 15.21 0.81 13.99
CA CYS A 44 14.98 2.25 13.97
C CYS A 44 16.21 3.06 13.56
N LEU A 45 17.41 2.50 13.67
CA LEU A 45 18.65 3.13 13.25
C LEU A 45 18.82 3.07 11.72
N SER A 46 18.59 1.92 11.13
CA SER A 46 18.80 1.66 9.70
C SER A 46 17.58 1.97 8.83
N GLY A 47 16.39 1.88 9.39
CA GLY A 47 15.15 1.65 8.65
C GLY A 47 14.92 0.16 8.40
N TYR A 48 13.67 -0.21 8.18
CA TYR A 48 13.26 -1.60 7.96
C TYR A 48 13.33 -2.00 6.48
N MET A 49 12.81 -1.13 5.58
CA MET A 49 12.76 -1.37 4.13
C MET A 49 13.93 -0.68 3.43
N VAL A 50 15.14 -1.18 3.61
CA VAL A 50 16.33 -0.65 2.96
C VAL A 50 16.81 -1.52 1.79
N GLY A 51 16.07 -2.57 1.45
CA GLY A 51 16.37 -3.45 0.32
C GLY A 51 17.77 -4.05 0.37
N ASP A 52 18.44 -4.07 -0.76
CA ASP A 52 19.78 -4.67 -0.89
C ASP A 52 20.93 -3.84 -0.29
N LEU A 53 20.65 -2.72 0.42
CA LEU A 53 21.65 -2.09 1.29
C LEU A 53 22.17 -3.05 2.37
N TRP A 54 21.34 -4.04 2.78
CA TRP A 54 21.77 -5.10 3.69
C TRP A 54 22.92 -5.95 3.16
N ASP A 55 23.25 -5.90 1.88
CA ASP A 55 24.37 -6.64 1.28
C ASP A 55 25.66 -5.80 1.24
N GLN A 56 25.60 -4.53 1.67
CA GLN A 56 26.74 -3.63 1.72
C GLN A 56 27.42 -3.68 3.10
N VAL A 57 28.60 -4.28 3.17
CA VAL A 57 29.37 -4.38 4.43
C VAL A 57 29.63 -3.01 5.09
N PRO A 58 29.97 -1.93 4.37
CA PRO A 58 30.12 -0.62 4.99
C PRO A 58 28.87 -0.12 5.70
N PHE A 59 27.67 -0.33 5.10
CA PHE A 59 26.41 0.02 5.73
C PHE A 59 26.18 -0.73 7.04
N ILE A 60 26.48 -2.02 7.06
CA ILE A 60 26.38 -2.84 8.28
C ILE A 60 27.35 -2.33 9.36
N ASN A 61 28.60 -2.04 8.99
CA ASN A 61 29.59 -1.51 9.91
C ASN A 61 29.16 -0.16 10.51
N ASP A 62 28.57 0.71 9.73
CA ASP A 62 28.04 1.99 10.22
C ASP A 62 26.84 1.79 11.15
N CYS A 63 25.95 0.83 10.86
CA CYS A 63 24.87 0.45 11.79
C CYS A 63 25.41 0.00 13.15
N LEU A 64 26.47 -0.80 13.17
CA LEU A 64 27.11 -1.26 14.42
C LEU A 64 27.80 -0.10 15.14
N TYR A 65 28.53 0.74 14.42
CA TYR A 65 29.20 1.91 14.98
C TYR A 65 28.21 2.85 15.71
N TYR A 66 27.11 3.23 15.06
CA TYR A 66 26.09 4.08 15.68
C TYR A 66 25.37 3.37 16.82
N GLY A 67 25.19 2.04 16.72
CA GLY A 67 24.67 1.23 17.82
C GLY A 67 25.55 1.31 19.07
N ASP A 68 26.87 1.22 18.92
CA ASP A 68 27.84 1.37 20.01
C ASP A 68 27.80 2.77 20.63
N GLU A 69 27.63 3.82 19.83
CA GLU A 69 27.46 5.19 20.34
C GLU A 69 26.19 5.35 21.19
N ILE A 70 25.09 4.68 20.81
CA ILE A 70 23.87 4.64 21.63
C ILE A 70 24.13 3.92 22.97
N VAL A 71 24.87 2.81 22.95
CA VAL A 71 25.27 2.10 24.18
C VAL A 71 26.08 3.02 25.09
N LYS A 72 27.08 3.70 24.55
CA LYS A 72 27.90 4.68 25.27
C LYS A 72 27.10 5.82 25.88
N ALA A 73 26.02 6.25 25.21
CA ALA A 73 25.16 7.31 25.71
C ALA A 73 24.42 6.96 27.00
N THR A 74 24.35 5.68 27.40
CA THR A 74 23.82 5.23 28.69
C THR A 74 24.85 5.30 29.84
N ALA A 75 26.13 5.55 29.54
CA ALA A 75 27.17 5.64 30.56
C ALA A 75 26.86 6.74 31.59
N ASN A 76 27.14 6.46 32.86
CA ASN A 76 26.91 7.40 33.98
C ASN A 76 25.46 7.89 34.13
N THR A 77 24.48 7.12 33.61
CA THR A 77 23.06 7.39 33.75
C THR A 77 22.31 6.22 34.37
N ASN A 78 21.08 6.46 34.85
CA ASN A 78 20.15 5.40 35.23
C ASN A 78 19.19 5.03 34.12
N LEU A 79 19.37 5.58 32.91
CA LEU A 79 18.55 5.30 31.77
C LEU A 79 18.95 3.98 31.13
N THR A 80 18.01 3.09 30.96
CA THR A 80 18.11 1.92 30.08
C THR A 80 17.48 2.24 28.73
N ILE A 81 18.18 1.90 27.65
CA ILE A 81 17.70 2.11 26.27
C ILE A 81 17.49 0.74 25.62
N ILE A 82 16.32 0.57 25.01
CA ILE A 82 15.96 -0.59 24.19
C ILE A 82 15.82 -0.10 22.76
N PHE A 83 16.56 -0.70 21.81
CA PHE A 83 16.53 -0.24 20.42
C PHE A 83 16.78 -1.36 19.41
N GLY A 84 16.09 -1.28 18.26
CA GLY A 84 16.30 -2.21 17.15
C GLY A 84 17.47 -1.81 16.26
N ASN A 85 18.32 -2.78 15.92
CA ASN A 85 19.43 -2.63 14.98
C ASN A 85 19.76 -3.99 14.33
N VAL A 86 20.69 -4.01 13.37
CA VAL A 86 21.24 -5.25 12.84
C VAL A 86 22.22 -5.87 13.85
N GLY A 87 22.09 -7.19 14.08
CA GLY A 87 23.10 -7.99 14.74
C GLY A 87 23.89 -8.80 13.70
N ILE A 88 25.14 -9.11 13.99
CA ILE A 88 25.98 -9.97 13.13
C ILE A 88 26.61 -11.11 13.92
N ASP A 89 27.00 -12.16 13.21
CA ASP A 89 27.96 -13.13 13.69
C ASP A 89 29.26 -12.99 12.88
N GLU A 90 30.35 -12.62 13.54
CA GLU A 90 31.62 -12.38 12.86
C GLU A 90 32.28 -13.67 12.35
N HIS A 91 31.93 -14.83 12.95
CA HIS A 91 32.55 -16.11 12.69
C HIS A 91 31.77 -17.01 11.75
N LEU A 92 30.45 -16.78 11.62
CA LEU A 92 29.58 -17.59 10.78
C LEU A 92 29.22 -16.85 9.49
N ARG A 93 29.10 -17.63 8.43
CA ARG A 93 28.64 -17.18 7.13
C ARG A 93 27.40 -17.99 6.71
N ASN A 94 26.56 -17.42 5.89
CA ASN A 94 25.50 -18.14 5.23
C ASN A 94 26.07 -19.12 4.18
N LEU A 95 25.23 -20.02 3.66
CA LEU A 95 25.64 -21.00 2.67
C LEU A 95 26.23 -20.39 1.38
N ASP A 96 25.79 -19.19 1.03
CA ASP A 96 26.27 -18.41 -0.11
C ASP A 96 27.55 -17.59 0.18
N GLY A 97 28.09 -17.71 1.39
CA GLY A 97 29.28 -16.97 1.85
C GLY A 97 28.99 -15.56 2.36
N SER A 98 27.75 -15.09 2.32
CA SER A 98 27.38 -13.77 2.83
C SER A 98 27.50 -13.67 4.36
N LEU A 99 27.63 -12.44 4.87
CA LEU A 99 27.65 -12.16 6.30
C LEU A 99 26.33 -12.58 6.95
N ARG A 100 26.40 -13.33 8.05
CA ARG A 100 25.22 -13.73 8.80
C ARG A 100 24.70 -12.54 9.60
N LYS A 101 23.49 -12.10 9.30
CA LYS A 101 22.82 -10.94 9.89
C LYS A 101 21.55 -11.35 10.61
N TYR A 102 21.21 -10.61 11.65
CA TYR A 102 20.01 -10.81 12.47
C TYR A 102 19.24 -9.50 12.58
N ASN A 103 17.94 -9.55 12.48
CA ASN A 103 17.07 -8.48 12.96
C ASN A 103 17.09 -8.58 14.49
N ALA A 104 17.70 -7.60 15.14
CA ALA A 104 18.13 -7.68 16.54
C ALA A 104 17.59 -6.54 17.41
N LEU A 105 17.31 -6.85 18.66
CA LEU A 105 16.93 -5.88 19.68
C LEU A 105 17.99 -5.84 20.77
N TYR A 106 18.53 -4.66 21.00
CA TYR A 106 19.57 -4.38 21.97
C TYR A 106 19.01 -3.73 23.23
N VAL A 107 19.54 -4.10 24.37
CA VAL A 107 19.26 -3.47 25.67
C VAL A 107 20.57 -2.90 26.21
N ALA A 108 20.62 -1.58 26.35
CA ALA A 108 21.84 -0.89 26.82
C ALA A 108 21.59 -0.18 28.17
N SER A 109 22.51 -0.35 29.11
CA SER A 109 22.44 0.30 30.41
C SER A 109 23.85 0.52 30.97
N LYS A 110 24.10 1.67 31.59
CA LYS A 110 25.40 1.99 32.23
C LYS A 110 26.61 1.85 31.30
N GLY A 111 26.46 2.17 30.03
CA GLY A 111 27.52 2.11 29.00
C GLY A 111 27.83 0.70 28.49
N GLN A 112 26.99 -0.28 28.76
CA GLN A 112 27.18 -1.67 28.35
C GLN A 112 25.85 -2.27 27.83
N LEU A 113 25.99 -3.34 27.05
CA LEU A 113 24.85 -4.18 26.68
C LEU A 113 24.45 -5.05 27.87
N VAL A 114 23.14 -5.12 28.10
CA VAL A 114 22.54 -6.05 29.05
C VAL A 114 22.25 -7.35 28.31
N SER A 115 22.88 -8.43 28.75
CA SER A 115 22.69 -9.77 28.19
C SER A 115 22.51 -10.82 29.26
N ASN A 116 21.82 -11.89 28.93
CA ASN A 116 21.81 -13.09 29.78
C ASN A 116 23.03 -13.93 29.44
N PRO A 117 23.84 -14.39 30.44
CA PRO A 117 25.06 -15.19 30.20
C PRO A 117 24.83 -16.48 29.43
N PHE A 118 23.58 -16.97 29.40
CA PHE A 118 23.22 -18.21 28.71
C PHE A 118 22.74 -17.97 27.25
N GLN A 119 22.55 -16.71 26.86
CA GLN A 119 22.21 -16.36 25.46
C GLN A 119 23.47 -16.44 24.59
N PRO A 120 23.32 -16.91 23.32
CA PRO A 120 24.48 -17.01 22.42
C PRO A 120 25.00 -15.66 21.92
N TYR A 121 24.17 -14.61 21.97
CA TYR A 121 24.49 -13.25 21.52
C TYR A 121 24.05 -12.21 22.56
N PRO A 122 24.67 -11.02 22.59
CA PRO A 122 24.32 -9.95 23.52
C PRO A 122 23.09 -9.13 23.07
N PHE A 123 22.21 -9.73 22.28
CA PHE A 123 20.97 -9.13 21.75
C PHE A 123 19.91 -10.21 21.57
N THR A 124 18.65 -9.80 21.56
CA THR A 124 17.51 -10.65 21.19
C THR A 124 17.43 -10.76 19.68
N ILE A 125 17.21 -11.96 19.15
CA ILE A 125 17.09 -12.24 17.72
C ILE A 125 15.62 -12.43 17.36
N LYS A 126 15.16 -11.80 16.29
CA LYS A 126 13.82 -12.05 15.76
C LYS A 126 13.66 -13.50 15.32
N THR A 127 12.59 -14.13 15.78
CA THR A 127 12.30 -15.54 15.52
C THR A 127 11.47 -15.73 14.27
N LEU A 128 10.36 -15.00 14.17
CA LEU A 128 9.43 -15.07 13.06
C LEU A 128 9.80 -13.99 12.04
N LEU A 129 10.38 -14.42 10.93
CA LEU A 129 10.75 -13.54 9.82
C LEU A 129 9.64 -13.56 8.78
N PRO A 130 8.80 -12.52 8.68
CA PRO A 130 7.73 -12.49 7.71
C PRO A 130 8.26 -12.53 6.27
N CYS A 131 7.63 -13.39 5.44
CA CYS A 131 7.91 -13.58 4.02
C CYS A 131 6.62 -13.59 3.19
N TYR A 132 5.65 -12.79 3.59
CA TYR A 132 4.35 -12.65 2.95
C TYR A 132 4.09 -11.16 2.63
N ARG A 133 3.20 -10.91 1.67
CA ARG A 133 2.88 -9.56 1.20
C ARG A 133 4.16 -8.85 0.70
N TYR A 134 4.43 -7.66 1.19
CA TYR A 134 5.64 -6.88 0.90
C TYR A 134 6.84 -7.22 1.81
N PHE A 135 6.67 -8.10 2.78
CA PHE A 135 7.75 -8.55 3.65
C PHE A 135 8.61 -9.63 3.00
N ASN A 136 9.92 -9.54 3.18
CA ASN A 136 10.87 -10.55 2.72
C ASN A 136 12.11 -10.59 3.63
N GLU A 137 11.90 -10.71 4.93
CA GLU A 137 13.01 -10.72 5.92
C GLU A 137 13.98 -11.90 5.77
N PRO A 138 13.53 -13.13 5.42
CA PRO A 138 14.46 -14.25 5.24
C PRO A 138 15.51 -14.04 4.15
N ARG A 139 15.30 -13.08 3.24
CA ARG A 139 16.29 -12.69 2.24
C ARG A 139 17.56 -12.10 2.88
N HIS A 140 17.42 -11.43 4.02
CA HIS A 140 18.50 -10.65 4.63
C HIS A 140 18.93 -11.14 6.01
N PHE A 141 18.01 -11.76 6.76
CA PHE A 141 18.21 -12.10 8.17
C PHE A 141 18.06 -13.59 8.46
N THR A 142 18.81 -14.06 9.46
CA THR A 142 18.72 -15.41 9.99
C THR A 142 17.81 -15.42 11.22
N SER A 143 16.85 -16.35 11.27
CA SER A 143 15.91 -16.52 12.38
C SER A 143 16.57 -17.13 13.62
N ALA A 144 16.06 -16.77 14.81
CA ALA A 144 16.43 -17.43 16.06
C ALA A 144 16.16 -18.94 16.03
N ASN A 145 15.16 -19.43 15.28
CA ASN A 145 14.91 -20.85 15.08
C ASN A 145 16.07 -21.59 14.42
N ILE A 146 16.77 -20.95 13.47
CA ILE A 146 17.94 -21.52 12.81
C ILE A 146 19.09 -21.61 13.83
N VAL A 147 19.32 -20.55 14.60
CA VAL A 147 20.35 -20.52 15.64
C VAL A 147 20.09 -21.59 16.70
N ALA A 148 18.84 -21.77 17.14
CA ALA A 148 18.46 -22.81 18.10
C ALA A 148 18.80 -24.21 17.58
N LYS A 149 18.45 -24.51 16.34
CA LYS A 149 18.77 -25.81 15.70
C LYS A 149 20.27 -26.04 15.55
N GLU A 150 21.03 -25.06 15.08
CA GLU A 150 22.48 -25.16 14.86
C GLU A 150 23.24 -25.34 16.19
N ARG A 151 22.75 -24.73 17.28
CA ARG A 151 23.37 -24.82 18.59
C ARG A 151 22.80 -25.96 19.44
N ASN A 152 21.82 -26.69 18.94
CA ASN A 152 21.10 -27.76 19.66
C ASN A 152 20.55 -27.25 21.01
N LEU A 153 19.96 -26.07 21.00
CA LEU A 153 19.34 -25.42 22.16
C LEU A 153 17.82 -25.27 21.96
N PRO A 154 17.03 -25.28 23.03
CA PRO A 154 15.64 -24.87 22.95
C PRO A 154 15.55 -23.40 22.50
N LEU A 155 14.51 -23.05 21.75
CA LEU A 155 14.29 -21.66 21.32
C LEU A 155 14.20 -20.69 22.50
N SER A 156 13.60 -21.12 23.62
CA SER A 156 13.51 -20.35 24.87
C SER A 156 14.85 -20.02 25.52
N ASP A 157 15.93 -20.67 25.10
CA ASP A 157 17.28 -20.39 25.59
C ASP A 157 18.07 -19.47 24.64
N ILE A 158 17.56 -19.25 23.41
CA ILE A 158 18.12 -18.27 22.47
C ILE A 158 17.73 -16.84 22.88
N ASN A 159 16.45 -16.63 23.18
CA ASN A 159 15.90 -15.36 23.63
C ASN A 159 15.33 -15.52 25.04
N GLN A 160 15.83 -14.76 26.00
CA GLN A 160 15.44 -14.84 27.39
C GLN A 160 15.08 -13.47 27.97
N PRO A 161 14.24 -13.41 29.02
CA PRO A 161 14.04 -12.18 29.76
C PRO A 161 15.36 -11.62 30.30
N LEU A 162 15.49 -10.30 30.33
CA LEU A 162 16.64 -9.56 30.77
C LEU A 162 16.32 -8.77 32.04
N THR A 163 17.17 -8.87 33.07
CA THR A 163 17.00 -8.07 34.30
C THR A 163 17.89 -6.84 34.22
N ILE A 164 17.28 -5.67 34.34
CA ILE A 164 17.93 -4.36 34.37
C ILE A 164 17.89 -3.75 35.79
N SER A 165 18.80 -2.86 36.07
CA SER A 165 18.79 -2.09 37.32
C SER A 165 18.12 -0.76 37.10
N THR A 166 17.05 -0.48 37.83
CA THR A 166 16.36 0.81 37.82
C THR A 166 16.53 1.53 39.15
N ARG A 167 16.06 2.75 39.26
CA ARG A 167 16.00 3.49 40.55
C ARG A 167 15.14 2.80 41.61
N GLN A 168 14.26 1.90 41.20
CA GLN A 168 13.34 1.16 42.07
C GLN A 168 13.86 -0.25 42.45
N GLY A 169 15.01 -0.65 41.94
CA GLY A 169 15.58 -1.98 42.08
C GLY A 169 15.70 -2.74 40.78
N ALA A 170 15.79 -4.07 40.90
CA ALA A 170 15.80 -4.96 39.74
C ALA A 170 14.45 -4.97 39.05
N PHE A 171 14.47 -4.95 37.73
CA PHE A 171 13.27 -4.94 36.87
C PHE A 171 13.52 -5.84 35.66
N THR A 172 12.65 -6.82 35.45
CA THR A 172 12.81 -7.84 34.40
C THR A 172 11.93 -7.53 33.22
N ILE A 173 12.54 -7.39 32.05
CA ILE A 173 11.86 -7.17 30.76
C ILE A 173 11.92 -8.42 29.88
N ALA A 174 10.87 -8.65 29.10
CA ALA A 174 10.86 -9.63 28.01
C ALA A 174 10.92 -8.87 26.66
N PRO A 175 12.11 -8.77 26.04
CA PRO A 175 12.27 -8.08 24.77
C PRO A 175 11.77 -8.95 23.61
N VAL A 176 10.89 -8.41 22.77
CA VAL A 176 10.21 -9.09 21.66
C VAL A 176 10.24 -8.20 20.42
N ILE A 177 10.35 -8.80 19.26
CA ILE A 177 10.44 -8.06 17.99
C ILE A 177 9.21 -8.35 17.11
N CYS A 178 8.36 -7.35 16.96
CA CYS A 178 7.27 -7.25 15.97
C CYS A 178 6.45 -8.54 15.82
N GLU A 179 6.69 -9.30 14.74
CA GLU A 179 5.96 -10.52 14.37
C GLU A 179 5.99 -11.61 15.47
N ASP A 180 7.00 -11.60 16.32
CA ASP A 180 7.16 -12.58 17.42
C ASP A 180 6.02 -12.54 18.46
N SER A 181 5.14 -11.52 18.40
CA SER A 181 3.92 -11.43 19.21
C SER A 181 2.63 -11.83 18.46
N TRP A 182 2.67 -12.11 17.16
CA TRP A 182 1.47 -12.44 16.39
C TRP A 182 1.12 -13.93 16.50
N ASP A 183 0.62 -14.33 17.65
CA ASP A 183 0.33 -15.71 18.05
C ASP A 183 -0.82 -16.37 17.28
N THR A 184 -1.79 -15.59 16.77
CA THR A 184 -2.92 -16.11 16.01
C THR A 184 -2.53 -16.75 14.68
N HIS A 185 -1.33 -16.50 14.19
CA HIS A 185 -0.83 -16.95 12.90
C HIS A 185 0.17 -18.12 13.00
N TYR A 186 0.66 -18.43 14.21
CA TYR A 186 1.73 -19.40 14.43
C TYR A 186 1.42 -20.31 15.62
N PRO A 187 1.62 -21.64 15.50
CA PRO A 187 1.37 -22.57 16.60
C PRO A 187 2.28 -22.37 17.80
N ASP A 188 3.51 -21.87 17.58
CA ASP A 188 4.52 -21.63 18.60
C ASP A 188 4.89 -20.15 18.61
N CYS A 189 4.11 -19.32 19.30
CA CYS A 189 4.40 -17.90 19.45
C CYS A 189 5.64 -17.68 20.34
N PRO A 190 6.70 -17.01 19.84
CA PRO A 190 7.94 -16.80 20.60
C PRO A 190 7.73 -16.06 21.91
N THR A 191 6.79 -15.12 21.95
CA THR A 191 6.42 -14.40 23.19
C THR A 191 5.84 -15.35 24.23
N SER A 192 4.92 -16.24 23.84
CA SER A 192 4.36 -17.27 24.73
C SER A 192 5.46 -18.19 25.27
N LEU A 193 6.34 -18.69 24.40
CA LEU A 193 7.43 -19.58 24.80
C LEU A 193 8.39 -18.91 25.81
N MET A 194 8.69 -17.63 25.61
CA MET A 194 9.54 -16.88 26.56
C MET A 194 8.85 -16.72 27.91
N VAL A 195 7.57 -16.36 27.94
CA VAL A 195 6.80 -16.19 29.19
C VAL A 195 6.65 -17.52 29.93
N GLU A 196 6.32 -18.61 29.24
CA GLU A 196 6.20 -19.94 29.84
C GLU A 196 7.51 -20.47 30.37
N SER A 197 8.62 -20.27 29.65
CA SER A 197 9.96 -20.63 30.13
C SER A 197 10.33 -19.85 31.38
N ALA A 198 10.05 -18.55 31.44
CA ALA A 198 10.28 -17.74 32.63
C ALA A 198 9.45 -18.23 33.82
N LYS A 199 8.18 -18.54 33.63
CA LYS A 199 7.31 -19.12 34.68
C LYS A 199 7.85 -20.46 35.19
N ALA A 200 8.29 -21.34 34.29
CA ALA A 200 8.90 -22.64 34.67
C ALA A 200 10.15 -22.47 35.50
N LYS A 201 10.93 -21.41 35.27
CA LYS A 201 12.14 -21.03 36.02
C LYS A 201 11.83 -20.16 37.26
N SER A 202 10.54 -19.95 37.60
CA SER A 202 10.10 -19.03 38.68
C SER A 202 10.64 -17.60 38.53
N GLN A 203 10.89 -17.16 37.31
CA GLN A 203 11.33 -15.82 37.00
C GLN A 203 10.12 -14.94 36.73
N HIS A 204 9.96 -13.82 37.42
CA HIS A 204 8.91 -12.84 37.17
C HIS A 204 9.32 -11.93 36.02
N ILE A 205 8.37 -11.63 35.15
CA ILE A 205 8.52 -10.63 34.08
C ILE A 205 7.65 -9.41 34.48
N ASP A 206 8.30 -8.25 34.61
CA ASP A 206 7.63 -6.99 34.99
C ASP A 206 7.01 -6.28 33.78
N LEU A 207 7.59 -6.46 32.59
CA LEU A 207 7.16 -5.81 31.35
C LEU A 207 7.54 -6.63 30.12
N ILE A 208 6.60 -6.84 29.21
CA ILE A 208 6.89 -7.28 27.83
C ILE A 208 7.10 -6.03 26.98
N VAL A 209 8.19 -5.98 26.21
CA VAL A 209 8.51 -4.87 25.33
C VAL A 209 8.53 -5.36 23.90
N ASN A 210 7.53 -4.96 23.12
CA ASN A 210 7.46 -5.26 21.70
C ASN A 210 7.92 -4.04 20.88
N CYS A 211 9.05 -4.18 20.18
CA CYS A 211 9.57 -3.18 19.26
C CYS A 211 9.21 -3.57 17.82
N SER A 212 8.50 -2.70 17.12
CA SER A 212 7.93 -3.00 15.82
C SER A 212 8.32 -1.98 14.74
N SER A 213 8.31 -2.46 13.50
CA SER A 213 8.22 -1.69 12.25
C SER A 213 6.96 -2.13 11.51
N SER A 214 5.80 -1.71 12.02
CA SER A 214 4.49 -2.14 11.56
C SER A 214 3.81 -1.02 10.78
N PRO A 215 3.62 -1.15 9.44
CA PRO A 215 2.99 -0.11 8.63
C PRO A 215 1.51 0.06 8.95
N TYR A 216 1.01 1.26 8.64
CA TYR A 216 -0.40 1.59 8.64
C TYR A 216 -1.12 0.82 7.52
N THR A 217 -2.27 0.26 7.85
CA THR A 217 -3.35 -0.06 6.92
C THR A 217 -4.68 0.24 7.63
N ILE A 218 -5.76 0.39 6.86
CA ILE A 218 -7.09 0.55 7.42
C ILE A 218 -7.36 -0.59 8.42
N HIS A 219 -7.87 -0.26 9.63
CA HIS A 219 -8.12 -1.18 10.75
C HIS A 219 -6.89 -1.81 11.43
N LYS A 220 -5.66 -1.42 11.07
CA LYS A 220 -4.47 -2.05 11.68
C LYS A 220 -4.33 -1.75 13.17
N GLN A 221 -4.72 -0.56 13.62
CA GLN A 221 -4.61 -0.18 15.03
C GLN A 221 -5.60 -0.98 15.90
N GLU A 222 -6.80 -1.22 15.41
CA GLU A 222 -7.78 -2.07 16.09
C GLU A 222 -7.28 -3.51 16.25
N GLN A 223 -6.59 -4.04 15.23
CA GLN A 223 -5.96 -5.36 15.29
C GLN A 223 -4.83 -5.39 16.33
N ARG A 224 -3.98 -4.34 16.39
CA ARG A 224 -2.91 -4.22 17.41
C ARG A 224 -3.51 -4.17 18.83
N HIS A 225 -4.56 -3.37 19.04
CA HIS A 225 -5.24 -3.31 20.32
C HIS A 225 -5.84 -4.66 20.73
N ALA A 226 -6.53 -5.35 19.82
CA ALA A 226 -7.10 -6.66 20.10
C ALA A 226 -6.01 -7.66 20.52
N LEU A 227 -4.89 -7.71 19.80
CA LEU A 227 -3.78 -8.60 20.07
C LEU A 227 -3.13 -8.34 21.44
N PHE A 228 -2.61 -7.13 21.64
CA PHE A 228 -1.83 -6.81 22.83
C PHE A 228 -2.68 -6.75 24.11
N SER A 229 -3.96 -6.34 24.00
CA SER A 229 -4.91 -6.43 25.11
C SER A 229 -5.19 -7.86 25.54
N ALA A 230 -5.35 -8.77 24.59
CA ALA A 230 -5.55 -10.18 24.88
C ALA A 230 -4.30 -10.81 25.53
N GLN A 231 -3.11 -10.54 24.99
CA GLN A 231 -1.84 -11.06 25.50
C GLN A 231 -1.49 -10.51 26.87
N ALA A 232 -1.71 -9.21 27.14
CA ALA A 232 -1.46 -8.63 28.46
C ALA A 232 -2.29 -9.32 29.55
N LYS A 233 -3.58 -9.62 29.26
CA LYS A 233 -4.44 -10.43 30.15
C LYS A 233 -3.95 -11.86 30.32
N GLN A 234 -3.65 -12.53 29.20
CA GLN A 234 -3.23 -13.93 29.17
C GLN A 234 -1.95 -14.15 29.98
N TYR A 235 -0.97 -13.26 29.82
CA TYR A 235 0.33 -13.37 30.49
C TYR A 235 0.31 -12.76 31.90
N ASN A 236 -0.73 -12.00 32.24
CA ASN A 236 -0.83 -11.20 33.47
C ASN A 236 0.41 -10.28 33.62
N THR A 237 0.82 -9.67 32.51
CA THR A 237 2.03 -8.85 32.41
C THR A 237 1.74 -7.64 31.51
N PRO A 238 2.12 -6.41 31.91
CA PRO A 238 1.95 -5.25 31.04
C PRO A 238 2.76 -5.38 29.75
N ILE A 239 2.27 -4.77 28.67
CA ILE A 239 2.96 -4.77 27.37
C ILE A 239 3.18 -3.33 26.90
N ALA A 240 4.44 -3.00 26.58
CA ALA A 240 4.81 -1.77 25.88
C ALA A 240 5.05 -2.10 24.41
N TYR A 241 4.17 -1.63 23.54
CA TYR A 241 4.31 -1.70 22.09
C TYR A 241 4.89 -0.39 21.57
N THR A 242 6.01 -0.45 20.84
CA THR A 242 6.67 0.73 20.26
C THR A 242 6.82 0.57 18.75
N ASN A 243 6.41 1.61 18.01
CA ASN A 243 6.49 1.66 16.57
C ASN A 243 7.00 3.04 16.12
N HIS A 244 7.56 3.16 14.92
CA HIS A 244 8.05 4.44 14.39
C HIS A 244 7.05 5.12 13.46
N VAL A 245 7.32 6.37 13.11
CA VAL A 245 6.64 7.10 12.04
C VAL A 245 7.58 7.30 10.86
N GLY A 246 7.05 7.62 9.69
CA GLY A 246 7.80 7.82 8.46
C GLY A 246 7.16 7.13 7.27
N ILE A 247 7.84 7.17 6.15
CA ILE A 247 7.50 6.36 4.96
C ILE A 247 8.71 5.56 4.53
N GLN A 248 8.49 4.34 4.09
CA GLN A 248 9.53 3.46 3.55
C GLN A 248 8.95 2.64 2.40
N ASN A 249 9.77 2.27 1.43
CA ASN A 249 9.33 1.42 0.34
C ASN A 249 10.38 0.39 -0.05
N ASN A 250 9.89 -0.74 -0.52
CA ASN A 250 10.69 -1.73 -1.21
C ASN A 250 9.99 -2.02 -2.55
N GLY A 251 10.39 -1.27 -3.58
CA GLY A 251 9.71 -1.27 -4.87
C GLY A 251 8.56 -0.24 -4.92
N LYS A 252 7.42 -0.64 -5.50
CA LYS A 252 6.34 0.27 -5.90
C LYS A 252 5.42 0.72 -4.76
N ASN A 253 5.21 -0.13 -3.76
CA ASN A 253 4.37 0.21 -2.62
C ASN A 253 5.14 1.05 -1.61
N ILE A 254 4.59 2.20 -1.26
CA ILE A 254 5.12 3.08 -0.22
C ILE A 254 4.33 2.81 1.04
N CYS A 255 4.98 2.22 2.03
CA CYS A 255 4.41 1.97 3.35
C CYS A 255 4.48 3.23 4.20
N ILE A 256 3.36 3.59 4.80
CA ILE A 256 3.27 4.68 5.77
C ILE A 256 3.31 4.05 7.16
N TYR A 257 4.18 4.54 8.04
CA TYR A 257 4.26 4.09 9.42
C TYR A 257 3.58 5.11 10.32
N ASP A 258 2.60 4.64 11.08
CA ASP A 258 1.71 5.47 11.87
C ASP A 258 2.17 5.69 13.31
N GLY A 259 3.16 4.91 13.79
CA GLY A 259 3.53 4.93 15.19
C GLY A 259 2.48 4.23 16.04
N CYS A 260 1.60 4.99 16.69
CA CYS A 260 0.58 4.49 17.60
C CYS A 260 1.17 3.58 18.69
N SER A 261 2.35 3.94 19.20
CA SER A 261 2.99 3.24 20.32
C SER A 261 2.08 3.27 21.54
N ALA A 262 1.95 2.15 22.26
CA ALA A 262 0.98 2.04 23.33
C ALA A 262 1.46 1.20 24.53
N LEU A 263 0.93 1.51 25.71
CA LEU A 263 1.11 0.73 26.94
C LEU A 263 -0.22 0.06 27.31
N TYR A 264 -0.16 -1.24 27.51
CA TYR A 264 -1.29 -2.06 27.94
C TYR A 264 -1.04 -2.55 29.37
N ASP A 265 -2.04 -2.41 30.24
CA ASP A 265 -1.96 -2.94 31.62
C ASP A 265 -2.26 -4.45 31.66
N VAL A 266 -2.12 -5.07 32.81
CA VAL A 266 -2.41 -6.50 33.01
C VAL A 266 -3.88 -6.88 32.77
N ASN A 267 -4.79 -5.91 32.78
CA ASN A 267 -6.19 -6.11 32.46
C ASN A 267 -6.46 -5.96 30.94
N GLY A 268 -5.43 -5.67 30.15
CA GLY A 268 -5.52 -5.42 28.71
C GLY A 268 -6.10 -4.06 28.37
N SER A 269 -6.14 -3.11 29.33
CA SER A 269 -6.57 -1.74 29.04
C SER A 269 -5.42 -0.94 28.44
N VAL A 270 -5.72 -0.11 27.43
CA VAL A 270 -4.76 0.86 26.90
C VAL A 270 -4.56 1.97 27.94
N VAL A 271 -3.37 2.02 28.52
CA VAL A 271 -3.01 3.02 29.57
C VAL A 271 -2.52 4.31 28.94
N GLU A 272 -1.76 4.21 27.90
CA GLU A 272 -1.20 5.33 27.12
C GLU A 272 -1.16 4.93 25.65
N GLU A 273 -1.48 5.87 24.79
CA GLU A 273 -1.31 5.74 23.34
C GLU A 273 -0.69 7.01 22.79
N VAL A 274 0.39 6.86 22.05
CA VAL A 274 1.06 7.97 21.37
C VAL A 274 0.29 8.30 20.09
N PRO A 275 -0.07 9.57 19.83
CA PRO A 275 -0.82 9.93 18.66
C PRO A 275 -0.17 9.46 17.34
N ALA A 276 -1.03 9.07 16.40
CA ALA A 276 -0.58 8.62 15.07
C ALA A 276 0.15 9.73 14.31
N PHE A 277 1.19 9.36 13.57
CA PHE A 277 1.97 10.23 12.68
C PHE A 277 2.75 11.35 13.40
N GLU A 278 2.90 11.29 14.71
CA GLU A 278 3.67 12.24 15.49
C GLU A 278 5.09 11.72 15.77
N ASN A 279 6.10 12.51 15.39
CA ASN A 279 7.51 12.28 15.79
C ASN A 279 7.69 12.84 17.20
N THR A 280 7.72 11.99 18.22
CA THR A 280 7.71 12.42 19.62
C THR A 280 8.35 11.42 20.56
N VAL A 281 8.78 11.91 21.73
CA VAL A 281 9.13 11.08 22.89
C VAL A 281 8.05 11.23 23.95
N ARG A 282 7.35 10.13 24.24
CA ARG A 282 6.21 10.14 25.16
C ARG A 282 6.54 9.41 26.47
N PRO A 283 6.83 10.14 27.57
CA PRO A 283 6.99 9.54 28.89
C PRO A 283 5.64 9.11 29.47
N THR A 284 5.60 7.95 30.08
CA THR A 284 4.46 7.43 30.83
C THR A 284 4.91 6.73 32.12
N LEU A 285 4.00 6.48 33.04
CA LEU A 285 4.27 5.84 34.30
C LEU A 285 3.66 4.45 34.34
N LEU A 286 4.48 3.43 34.51
CA LEU A 286 4.01 2.09 34.82
C LEU A 286 3.60 2.05 36.30
N LYS A 287 2.30 1.87 36.56
CA LYS A 287 1.68 1.77 37.89
C LYS A 287 1.16 0.36 38.13
N ASP A 288 1.25 -0.09 39.36
CA ASP A 288 0.74 -1.41 39.79
C ASP A 288 -0.80 -1.45 39.95
N THR A 289 -1.51 -0.37 39.59
CA THR A 289 -2.94 -0.27 39.88
C THR A 289 -3.74 0.35 38.75
N VAL A 290 -4.97 -0.12 38.65
CA VAL A 290 -6.05 0.24 37.73
C VAL A 290 -6.07 1.74 37.39
N TRP A 291 -5.93 2.05 36.11
CA TRP A 291 -6.02 3.38 35.57
C TRP A 291 -7.45 3.68 35.08
N GLN A 292 -7.88 4.94 35.21
CA GLN A 292 -9.16 5.37 34.66
C GLN A 292 -8.92 6.00 33.28
N PRO A 293 -9.57 5.50 32.21
CA PRO A 293 -9.39 6.04 30.87
C PRO A 293 -9.87 7.50 30.81
N GLN A 294 -9.08 8.34 30.14
CA GLN A 294 -9.57 9.68 29.73
C GLN A 294 -10.62 9.46 28.63
N PRO A 295 -11.76 10.19 28.67
CA PRO A 295 -12.77 10.03 27.67
C PRO A 295 -12.24 10.51 26.31
N THR A 296 -12.15 9.60 25.35
CA THR A 296 -11.96 9.93 23.93
C THR A 296 -13.24 10.62 23.44
N VAL A 297 -13.14 11.87 23.05
CA VAL A 297 -14.24 12.58 22.39
C VAL A 297 -14.37 12.02 20.98
N SER A 298 -15.35 11.17 20.77
CA SER A 298 -15.75 10.71 19.43
C SER A 298 -16.50 11.83 18.72
N LEU A 299 -15.89 12.41 17.70
CA LEU A 299 -16.52 13.38 16.79
C LEU A 299 -17.13 12.65 15.58
N GLN A 300 -17.94 11.61 15.82
CA GLN A 300 -18.56 10.86 14.73
C GLN A 300 -19.99 11.31 14.49
N THR A 301 -20.25 11.74 13.27
CA THR A 301 -21.59 11.74 12.68
C THR A 301 -21.83 10.36 12.06
N GLU A 302 -23.04 9.85 12.12
CA GLU A 302 -23.43 8.48 11.69
C GLU A 302 -23.15 8.17 10.19
N SER A 303 -22.69 9.14 9.39
CA SER A 303 -22.50 8.99 7.93
C SER A 303 -21.05 8.78 7.48
N THR A 304 -20.05 9.00 8.34
CA THR A 304 -18.63 8.88 7.96
C THR A 304 -18.04 7.60 8.55
N PRO A 305 -17.46 6.68 7.72
CA PRO A 305 -16.78 5.51 8.24
C PRO A 305 -15.67 5.89 9.24
N THR A 306 -15.54 5.12 10.31
CA THR A 306 -14.65 5.44 11.46
C THR A 306 -13.18 5.58 11.09
N TYR A 307 -12.75 4.94 10.00
CA TYR A 307 -11.36 4.95 9.50
C TYR A 307 -11.04 6.14 8.59
N ILE A 308 -12.02 6.86 8.04
CA ILE A 308 -11.78 7.97 7.09
C ILE A 308 -10.90 9.09 7.68
N PRO A 309 -11.10 9.53 8.93
CA PRO A 309 -10.21 10.52 9.54
C PRO A 309 -8.74 10.08 9.59
N THR A 310 -8.49 8.81 9.90
CA THR A 310 -7.14 8.26 9.96
C THR A 310 -6.56 8.05 8.57
N LEU A 311 -7.36 7.59 7.62
CA LEU A 311 -6.97 7.48 6.20
C LEU A 311 -6.56 8.84 5.63
N PHE A 312 -7.35 9.91 5.89
CA PHE A 312 -6.97 11.27 5.51
C PHE A 312 -5.60 11.66 6.08
N LYS A 313 -5.38 11.46 7.39
CA LYS A 313 -4.10 11.77 8.05
C LYS A 313 -2.95 10.97 7.46
N ALA A 314 -3.17 9.68 7.16
CA ALA A 314 -2.17 8.82 6.53
C ALA A 314 -1.75 9.34 5.15
N LEU A 315 -2.72 9.66 4.29
CA LEU A 315 -2.45 10.20 2.96
C LEU A 315 -1.75 11.58 3.04
N GLN A 316 -2.23 12.47 3.90
CA GLN A 316 -1.61 13.79 4.11
C GLN A 316 -0.15 13.64 4.61
N TYR A 317 0.07 12.76 5.59
CA TYR A 317 1.41 12.48 6.12
C TYR A 317 2.30 11.86 5.03
N GLY A 318 1.80 10.87 4.29
CA GLY A 318 2.50 10.22 3.19
C GLY A 318 2.94 11.22 2.12
N ILE A 319 2.05 12.10 1.65
CA ILE A 319 2.37 13.16 0.68
C ILE A 319 3.50 14.03 1.21
N ARG A 320 3.38 14.53 2.44
CA ARG A 320 4.38 15.42 3.06
C ARG A 320 5.76 14.77 3.10
N GLN A 321 5.81 13.52 3.56
CA GLN A 321 7.07 12.79 3.67
C GLN A 321 7.68 12.46 2.31
N PHE A 322 6.85 12.06 1.34
CA PHE A 322 7.31 11.71 0.01
C PHE A 322 7.88 12.91 -0.74
N LEU A 323 7.22 14.06 -0.66
CA LEU A 323 7.74 15.30 -1.24
C LEU A 323 9.04 15.76 -0.56
N ALA A 324 9.14 15.61 0.75
CA ALA A 324 10.35 15.93 1.50
C ALA A 324 11.54 15.04 1.09
N GLN A 325 11.32 13.72 0.98
CA GLN A 325 12.37 12.76 0.59
C GLN A 325 12.82 12.93 -0.86
N THR A 326 11.92 13.29 -1.77
CA THR A 326 12.22 13.44 -3.20
C THR A 326 12.68 14.85 -3.58
N GLY A 327 12.50 15.82 -2.69
CA GLY A 327 12.84 17.24 -2.93
C GLY A 327 11.91 17.95 -3.92
N ILE A 328 10.80 17.31 -4.33
CA ILE A 328 9.80 17.92 -5.23
C ILE A 328 8.99 18.96 -4.47
N LYS A 329 8.93 20.16 -5.03
CA LYS A 329 8.23 21.32 -4.43
C LYS A 329 6.97 21.69 -5.19
N ASN A 330 6.95 21.54 -6.51
CA ASN A 330 5.82 21.93 -7.36
C ASN A 330 5.10 20.70 -7.88
N ILE A 331 3.77 20.71 -7.76
CA ILE A 331 2.91 19.60 -8.20
C ILE A 331 1.92 20.11 -9.25
N VAL A 332 1.82 19.35 -10.34
CA VAL A 332 0.90 19.59 -11.46
C VAL A 332 -0.15 18.52 -11.47
N ILE A 333 -1.43 18.91 -11.48
CA ILE A 333 -2.58 18.00 -11.44
C ILE A 333 -3.49 18.28 -12.63
N GLY A 334 -3.80 17.25 -13.39
CA GLY A 334 -4.85 17.32 -14.41
C GLY A 334 -6.22 17.46 -13.74
N ALA A 335 -6.87 18.61 -13.87
CA ALA A 335 -8.15 18.91 -13.28
C ALA A 335 -9.26 18.68 -14.31
N SER A 336 -9.94 17.52 -14.26
CA SER A 336 -11.03 17.16 -15.17
C SER A 336 -12.38 17.72 -14.76
N GLY A 337 -12.55 18.15 -13.50
CA GLY A 337 -13.83 18.48 -12.88
C GLY A 337 -14.49 17.29 -12.16
N GLY A 338 -13.97 16.07 -12.36
CA GLY A 338 -14.42 14.86 -11.67
C GLY A 338 -13.78 14.70 -10.28
N ILE A 339 -14.40 13.83 -9.47
CA ILE A 339 -14.09 13.67 -8.04
C ILE A 339 -12.64 13.27 -7.77
N ASP A 340 -12.02 12.38 -8.58
CA ASP A 340 -10.67 11.88 -8.34
C ASP A 340 -9.63 12.99 -8.44
N SER A 341 -9.69 13.79 -9.51
CA SER A 341 -8.80 14.94 -9.67
C SER A 341 -9.04 15.99 -8.58
N ALA A 342 -10.29 16.20 -8.18
CA ALA A 342 -10.67 17.16 -7.15
C ALA A 342 -10.17 16.74 -5.76
N LEU A 343 -10.32 15.46 -5.41
CA LEU A 343 -9.79 14.92 -4.15
C LEU A 343 -8.26 15.02 -4.09
N ASN A 344 -7.56 14.61 -5.17
CA ASN A 344 -6.10 14.69 -5.21
C ASN A 344 -5.61 16.14 -5.06
N ALA A 345 -6.23 17.09 -5.76
CA ALA A 345 -5.90 18.51 -5.60
C ALA A 345 -6.13 19.02 -4.16
N ALA A 346 -7.25 18.64 -3.57
CA ALA A 346 -7.57 18.99 -2.18
C ALA A 346 -6.57 18.36 -1.19
N LEU A 347 -6.18 17.10 -1.36
CA LEU A 347 -5.16 16.45 -0.53
C LEU A 347 -3.82 17.17 -0.61
N TYR A 348 -3.32 17.48 -1.81
CA TYR A 348 -2.07 18.21 -1.98
C TYR A 348 -2.14 19.63 -1.41
N SER A 349 -3.30 20.31 -1.49
CA SER A 349 -3.49 21.66 -0.92
C SER A 349 -3.40 21.69 0.61
N THR A 350 -3.55 20.54 1.30
CA THR A 350 -3.33 20.45 2.75
C THR A 350 -1.85 20.34 3.13
N VAL A 351 -0.97 20.15 2.16
CA VAL A 351 0.48 19.92 2.37
C VAL A 351 1.33 21.01 1.72
N LEU A 352 0.95 21.45 0.54
CA LEU A 352 1.68 22.44 -0.25
C LEU A 352 1.02 23.82 -0.14
N PRO A 353 1.83 24.91 -0.13
CA PRO A 353 1.29 26.24 -0.31
C PRO A 353 0.70 26.40 -1.72
N PRO A 354 -0.33 27.27 -1.89
CA PRO A 354 -1.06 27.40 -3.16
C PRO A 354 -0.18 27.72 -4.38
N GLU A 355 0.89 28.47 -4.19
CA GLU A 355 1.86 28.85 -5.23
C GLU A 355 2.67 27.67 -5.79
N ASN A 356 2.67 26.54 -5.10
CA ASN A 356 3.34 25.31 -5.52
C ASN A 356 2.41 24.28 -6.17
N LEU A 357 1.13 24.62 -6.34
CA LEU A 357 0.11 23.74 -6.90
C LEU A 357 -0.42 24.32 -8.22
N TYR A 358 -0.38 23.50 -9.27
CA TYR A 358 -0.79 23.86 -10.62
C TYR A 358 -1.90 22.93 -11.09
N LEU A 359 -3.12 23.46 -11.21
CA LEU A 359 -4.26 22.73 -11.74
C LEU A 359 -4.41 23.02 -13.24
N VAL A 360 -4.43 21.97 -14.04
CA VAL A 360 -4.40 22.05 -15.51
C VAL A 360 -5.66 21.40 -16.07
N ASN A 361 -6.55 22.19 -16.63
CA ASN A 361 -7.70 21.69 -17.39
C ASN A 361 -7.31 21.51 -18.86
N MET A 362 -7.59 20.34 -19.42
CA MET A 362 -7.18 19.94 -20.77
C MET A 362 -8.38 19.46 -21.59
N PRO A 363 -9.29 20.40 -21.97
CA PRO A 363 -10.52 20.03 -22.62
C PRO A 363 -10.33 19.59 -24.07
N SER A 364 -11.16 18.65 -24.49
CA SER A 364 -11.49 18.32 -25.88
C SER A 364 -12.94 18.70 -26.17
N ARG A 365 -13.43 18.41 -27.38
CA ARG A 365 -14.82 18.62 -27.76
C ARG A 365 -15.85 17.85 -26.93
N TYR A 366 -15.41 16.78 -26.25
CA TYR A 366 -16.28 15.91 -25.46
C TYR A 366 -16.49 16.40 -24.02
N ASN A 367 -15.66 17.34 -23.55
CA ASN A 367 -15.77 17.85 -22.17
C ASN A 367 -16.90 18.88 -22.07
N SER A 368 -17.82 18.64 -21.14
CA SER A 368 -18.96 19.51 -20.86
C SER A 368 -18.50 20.85 -20.27
N ASP A 369 -19.30 21.91 -20.44
CA ASP A 369 -19.03 23.20 -19.78
C ASP A 369 -19.13 23.06 -18.26
N MET A 370 -20.01 22.19 -17.76
CA MET A 370 -20.16 21.92 -16.35
C MET A 370 -18.83 21.40 -15.73
N THR A 371 -18.20 20.39 -16.31
CA THR A 371 -16.94 19.83 -15.77
C THR A 371 -15.78 20.81 -15.85
N LYS A 372 -15.75 21.66 -16.91
CA LYS A 372 -14.77 22.77 -17.02
C LYS A 372 -14.95 23.79 -15.91
N ASP A 373 -16.21 24.18 -15.62
CA ASP A 373 -16.53 25.11 -14.54
C ASP A 373 -16.19 24.53 -13.16
N LEU A 374 -16.44 23.24 -12.93
CA LEU A 374 -16.05 22.56 -11.68
C LEU A 374 -14.54 22.54 -11.47
N ALA A 375 -13.74 22.32 -12.52
CA ALA A 375 -12.29 22.40 -12.45
C ALA A 375 -11.80 23.82 -12.12
N TYR A 376 -12.44 24.84 -12.69
CA TYR A 376 -12.16 26.24 -12.36
C TYR A 376 -12.53 26.58 -10.92
N GLN A 377 -13.73 26.21 -10.48
CA GLN A 377 -14.21 26.43 -9.10
C GLN A 377 -13.26 25.79 -8.07
N LEU A 378 -12.82 24.56 -8.31
CA LEU A 378 -11.85 23.85 -7.47
C LEU A 378 -10.56 24.68 -7.30
N ALA A 379 -9.96 25.11 -8.41
CA ALA A 379 -8.74 25.91 -8.39
C ALA A 379 -8.93 27.25 -7.66
N HIS A 380 -10.04 27.91 -7.91
CA HIS A 380 -10.41 29.15 -7.22
C HIS A 380 -10.61 28.92 -5.72
N ASN A 381 -11.27 27.84 -5.31
CA ASN A 381 -11.50 27.50 -3.90
C ASN A 381 -10.21 27.16 -3.17
N ILE A 382 -9.25 26.53 -3.82
CA ILE A 382 -7.91 26.23 -3.29
C ILE A 382 -7.04 27.51 -3.27
N GLY A 383 -7.21 28.40 -4.27
CA GLY A 383 -6.41 29.61 -4.46
C GLY A 383 -5.07 29.34 -5.15
N CYS A 384 -4.98 28.29 -5.94
CA CYS A 384 -3.74 27.87 -6.62
C CYS A 384 -3.66 28.30 -8.09
N HIS A 385 -2.56 27.97 -8.77
CA HIS A 385 -2.44 28.23 -10.21
C HIS A 385 -3.43 27.40 -11.02
N TYR A 386 -4.06 28.03 -12.02
CA TYR A 386 -4.98 27.36 -12.93
C TYR A 386 -4.67 27.71 -14.38
N GLY A 387 -4.65 26.70 -15.24
CA GLY A 387 -4.44 26.90 -16.68
C GLY A 387 -5.35 25.99 -17.52
N VAL A 388 -5.79 26.49 -18.67
CA VAL A 388 -6.57 25.74 -19.64
C VAL A 388 -5.74 25.49 -20.89
N PHE A 389 -5.54 24.24 -21.22
CA PHE A 389 -4.72 23.77 -22.33
C PHE A 389 -5.52 22.80 -23.22
N PRO A 390 -6.30 23.29 -24.19
CA PRO A 390 -7.08 22.44 -25.08
C PRO A 390 -6.21 21.45 -25.85
N ILE A 391 -6.68 20.19 -25.95
CA ILE A 391 -5.91 19.11 -26.60
C ILE A 391 -6.35 18.82 -28.04
N GLU A 392 -7.43 19.41 -28.50
CA GLU A 392 -8.09 19.08 -29.77
C GLU A 392 -7.16 19.14 -30.98
N GLU A 393 -6.37 20.20 -31.11
CA GLU A 393 -5.42 20.38 -32.22
C GLU A 393 -4.32 19.31 -32.22
N GLY A 394 -3.72 19.02 -31.05
CA GLY A 394 -2.70 17.99 -30.90
C GLY A 394 -3.20 16.60 -31.23
N VAL A 395 -4.39 16.27 -30.75
CA VAL A 395 -5.05 14.99 -31.01
C VAL A 395 -5.37 14.85 -32.52
N ASN A 396 -5.98 15.87 -33.14
CA ASN A 396 -6.32 15.84 -34.57
C ASN A 396 -5.06 15.70 -35.45
N THR A 397 -3.97 16.40 -35.09
CA THR A 397 -2.69 16.28 -35.80
C THR A 397 -2.13 14.87 -35.69
N THR A 398 -2.16 14.27 -34.49
CA THR A 398 -1.69 12.90 -34.26
C THR A 398 -2.53 11.88 -35.05
N VAL A 399 -3.86 12.01 -35.01
CA VAL A 399 -4.78 11.13 -35.77
C VAL A 399 -4.50 11.22 -37.27
N ALA A 400 -4.44 12.45 -37.82
CA ALA A 400 -4.15 12.67 -39.22
C ALA A 400 -2.82 12.08 -39.66
N GLN A 401 -1.76 12.25 -38.83
CA GLN A 401 -0.44 11.68 -39.12
C GLN A 401 -0.48 10.15 -39.13
N LEU A 402 -1.12 9.52 -38.14
CA LEU A 402 -1.19 8.06 -38.05
C LEU A 402 -2.00 7.42 -39.18
N GLU A 403 -3.11 8.08 -39.59
CA GLU A 403 -3.98 7.56 -40.67
C GLU A 403 -3.42 7.84 -42.08
N SER A 404 -2.55 8.86 -42.26
CA SER A 404 -1.97 9.23 -43.54
C SER A 404 -0.63 8.59 -43.86
N GLN A 405 0.10 8.07 -42.89
CA GLN A 405 1.39 7.45 -43.13
C GLN A 405 1.27 5.95 -43.35
N PRO A 406 1.85 5.42 -44.44
CA PRO A 406 1.75 3.99 -44.75
C PRO A 406 2.79 3.17 -43.97
N PHE A 407 2.41 1.91 -43.69
CA PHE A 407 3.34 0.86 -43.33
C PHE A 407 3.67 0.02 -44.55
N THR A 408 4.97 -0.17 -44.85
CA THR A 408 5.43 -1.06 -45.91
C THR A 408 5.87 -2.39 -45.29
N LYS A 409 5.23 -3.50 -45.73
CA LYS A 409 5.63 -4.83 -45.33
C LYS A 409 6.72 -5.31 -46.34
N PHE A 410 7.93 -5.48 -45.84
CA PHE A 410 9.03 -6.03 -46.63
C PHE A 410 8.89 -7.56 -46.70
N PRO A 411 9.05 -8.15 -47.93
CA PRO A 411 9.07 -9.60 -48.06
C PRO A 411 10.25 -10.21 -47.28
N LEU A 412 10.02 -11.36 -46.65
CA LEU A 412 11.10 -12.12 -46.01
C LEU A 412 12.05 -12.58 -47.09
N LYS A 413 13.31 -12.12 -47.06
CA LYS A 413 14.36 -12.74 -47.85
C LYS A 413 14.50 -14.17 -47.38
N THR A 414 14.06 -15.13 -48.20
CA THR A 414 14.24 -16.55 -47.93
C THR A 414 15.73 -16.89 -47.98
N SER A 415 16.42 -16.72 -46.86
CA SER A 415 17.67 -17.42 -46.62
C SER A 415 17.31 -18.87 -46.26
N SER A 416 18.02 -19.83 -46.81
CA SER A 416 17.81 -21.27 -46.67
C SER A 416 18.08 -21.83 -45.26
N HIS A 417 17.72 -21.10 -44.21
CA HIS A 417 17.70 -21.57 -42.83
C HIS A 417 16.26 -21.65 -42.33
N VAL A 418 15.74 -22.87 -42.38
CA VAL A 418 14.43 -23.26 -41.87
C VAL A 418 14.37 -22.96 -40.35
N HIS A 419 13.81 -21.84 -39.95
CA HIS A 419 13.27 -21.74 -38.63
C HIS A 419 11.97 -22.56 -38.58
N LYS A 420 12.00 -23.67 -37.86
CA LYS A 420 10.79 -24.43 -37.55
C LYS A 420 9.83 -23.53 -36.82
N HIS A 421 8.72 -23.18 -37.48
CA HIS A 421 7.57 -22.60 -36.83
C HIS A 421 7.10 -23.56 -35.74
N ILE A 422 7.02 -23.08 -34.51
CA ILE A 422 6.22 -23.71 -33.47
C ILE A 422 4.74 -23.43 -33.86
N PRO A 423 3.92 -24.46 -34.09
CA PRO A 423 2.52 -24.26 -34.40
C PRO A 423 1.87 -23.52 -33.22
N ALA A 424 1.23 -22.40 -33.44
CA ALA A 424 0.28 -21.83 -32.50
C ALA A 424 -0.92 -22.77 -32.52
N ASP A 425 -1.16 -23.47 -31.41
CA ASP A 425 -2.39 -24.20 -31.20
C ASP A 425 -3.57 -23.27 -31.38
N ASP A 426 -4.51 -23.69 -32.23
CA ASP A 426 -5.81 -23.02 -32.45
C ASP A 426 -6.57 -22.87 -31.14
N ALA A 427 -6.40 -21.74 -30.47
CA ALA A 427 -7.33 -21.31 -29.44
C ALA A 427 -8.20 -20.23 -30.05
N THR A 428 -9.36 -20.63 -30.57
CA THR A 428 -10.46 -19.74 -30.92
C THR A 428 -10.87 -18.95 -29.66
N ILE A 429 -10.33 -17.73 -29.54
CA ILE A 429 -10.82 -16.77 -28.57
C ILE A 429 -12.03 -16.09 -29.19
N SER A 430 -13.21 -16.43 -28.69
CA SER A 430 -14.42 -15.70 -28.98
C SER A 430 -14.27 -14.26 -28.48
N ASN A 431 -14.28 -13.31 -29.40
CA ASN A 431 -14.22 -11.88 -29.13
C ASN A 431 -15.45 -11.43 -28.37
N SER A 432 -15.30 -11.15 -27.07
CA SER A 432 -16.16 -10.19 -26.39
C SER A 432 -15.38 -9.51 -25.29
N THR A 433 -15.24 -8.19 -25.42
CA THR A 433 -14.62 -7.22 -24.50
C THR A 433 -13.13 -6.95 -24.71
N THR A 434 -12.84 -6.22 -25.61
CA THR A 434 -12.25 -4.90 -25.82
C THR A 434 -11.48 -4.28 -24.66
N ASP A 435 -10.20 -4.51 -24.68
CA ASP A 435 -9.16 -3.52 -24.47
C ASP A 435 -7.90 -4.06 -25.12
N THR A 436 -7.89 -3.95 -26.43
CA THR A 436 -6.91 -4.59 -27.28
C THR A 436 -5.81 -3.61 -27.61
N ILE A 437 -4.63 -3.99 -27.22
CA ILE A 437 -3.45 -3.65 -28.00
C ILE A 437 -3.60 -4.47 -29.30
N CYS A 438 -4.04 -3.82 -30.38
CA CYS A 438 -4.23 -4.37 -31.72
C CYS A 438 -5.24 -5.52 -31.88
N GLU A 439 -6.51 -5.19 -32.20
CA GLU A 439 -7.35 -6.10 -33.00
C GLU A 439 -7.48 -5.55 -34.42
N SER A 440 -6.90 -6.28 -35.35
CA SER A 440 -7.22 -6.16 -36.76
C SER A 440 -8.52 -6.92 -37.02
N GLN A 441 -9.59 -6.22 -37.33
CA GLN A 441 -10.79 -6.85 -37.91
C GLN A 441 -10.42 -7.39 -39.32
N GLN A 442 -10.38 -8.70 -39.45
CA GLN A 442 -10.41 -9.34 -40.75
C GLN A 442 -11.82 -9.25 -41.31
N THR A 443 -12.03 -8.38 -42.29
CA THR A 443 -13.17 -8.47 -43.20
C THR A 443 -12.96 -9.65 -44.13
N THR A 444 -13.73 -10.72 -43.93
CA THR A 444 -13.85 -11.84 -44.86
C THR A 444 -14.56 -11.37 -46.12
N THR A 445 -13.80 -11.15 -47.18
CA THR A 445 -14.35 -11.17 -48.55
C THR A 445 -13.96 -12.51 -49.18
N ASN A 446 -14.97 -13.33 -49.44
CA ASN A 446 -14.85 -14.51 -50.29
C ASN A 446 -14.33 -14.11 -51.68
N HIS A 447 -13.19 -14.59 -52.09
CA HIS A 447 -12.78 -14.64 -53.45
C HIS A 447 -12.18 -16.01 -53.77
N THR A 448 -12.77 -16.59 -54.84
CA THR A 448 -12.42 -17.77 -55.59
C THR A 448 -10.93 -17.84 -55.96
N GLU A 449 -10.38 -19.04 -55.83
CA GLU A 449 -9.02 -19.41 -56.30
C GLU A 449 -8.82 -19.10 -57.78
N GLN A 450 -7.81 -18.30 -58.07
CA GLN A 450 -7.08 -18.37 -59.33
C GLN A 450 -5.61 -18.29 -59.05
N THR A 451 -4.92 -19.38 -59.39
CA THR A 451 -3.46 -19.49 -59.33
C THR A 451 -2.80 -18.53 -60.32
N HIS A 452 -2.17 -17.48 -59.79
CA HIS A 452 -1.17 -16.69 -60.51
C HIS A 452 0.09 -16.58 -59.61
N VAL A 453 1.23 -16.98 -60.20
CA VAL A 453 2.55 -16.69 -59.70
C VAL A 453 2.70 -15.17 -59.76
N ASP A 454 2.72 -14.52 -58.61
CA ASP A 454 2.95 -13.09 -58.54
C ASP A 454 4.22 -12.76 -57.79
N THR A 455 4.98 -11.94 -58.46
CA THR A 455 6.20 -11.25 -58.04
C THR A 455 6.00 -10.50 -56.72
N ASP A 456 7.01 -10.55 -55.85
CA ASP A 456 7.15 -9.82 -54.56
C ASP A 456 6.79 -8.33 -54.70
N LEU A 457 5.54 -8.00 -54.48
CA LEU A 457 5.09 -6.61 -54.32
C LEU A 457 5.09 -6.22 -52.83
N ASP A 458 5.82 -5.17 -52.50
CA ASP A 458 5.72 -4.51 -51.17
C ASP A 458 4.26 -4.11 -50.91
N THR A 459 3.64 -4.74 -49.92
CA THR A 459 2.26 -4.38 -49.57
C THR A 459 2.26 -3.20 -48.61
N THR A 460 1.61 -2.14 -49.03
CA THR A 460 1.45 -0.92 -48.25
C THR A 460 0.09 -0.91 -47.53
N THR A 461 0.10 -0.70 -46.20
CA THR A 461 -1.10 -0.68 -45.37
C THR A 461 -1.23 0.66 -44.65
N PHE A 462 -2.41 1.27 -44.68
CA PHE A 462 -2.75 2.45 -43.90
C PHE A 462 -3.55 2.06 -42.66
N LEU A 463 -3.33 2.76 -41.54
CA LEU A 463 -4.06 2.53 -40.30
C LEU A 463 -5.45 3.18 -40.39
N GLN A 464 -6.42 2.49 -39.79
CA GLN A 464 -7.74 3.07 -39.46
C GLN A 464 -7.87 3.02 -37.93
N LEU A 465 -7.98 4.18 -37.31
CA LEU A 465 -8.03 4.26 -35.85
C LEU A 465 -9.46 4.02 -35.35
N SER A 466 -9.60 3.04 -34.43
CA SER A 466 -10.85 2.81 -33.71
C SER A 466 -11.17 3.97 -32.76
N THR A 467 -12.42 4.07 -32.28
CA THR A 467 -12.83 5.04 -31.26
C THR A 467 -11.94 4.92 -30.02
N LEU A 468 -11.71 3.70 -29.53
CA LEU A 468 -10.84 3.44 -28.39
C LEU A 468 -9.38 3.91 -28.62
N ALA A 469 -8.85 3.74 -29.84
CA ALA A 469 -7.53 4.25 -30.17
C ALA A 469 -7.48 5.79 -30.07
N LYS A 470 -8.52 6.48 -30.52
CA LYS A 470 -8.65 7.94 -30.43
C LYS A 470 -8.82 8.43 -28.99
N GLU A 471 -9.58 7.72 -28.15
CA GLU A 471 -9.69 7.95 -26.71
C GLU A 471 -8.32 7.82 -26.03
N ASN A 472 -7.59 6.75 -26.30
CA ASN A 472 -6.24 6.53 -25.78
C ASN A 472 -5.23 7.60 -26.22
N ILE A 473 -5.35 8.14 -27.45
CA ILE A 473 -4.53 9.27 -27.93
C ILE A 473 -4.81 10.50 -27.07
N GLN A 474 -6.08 10.83 -26.79
CA GLN A 474 -6.43 11.95 -25.92
C GLN A 474 -5.83 11.83 -24.52
N ALA A 475 -5.95 10.65 -23.89
CA ALA A 475 -5.39 10.43 -22.56
C ALA A 475 -3.85 10.59 -22.52
N ARG A 476 -3.16 10.08 -23.56
CA ARG A 476 -1.70 10.21 -23.69
C ARG A 476 -1.27 11.64 -23.97
N ASP A 477 -2.01 12.36 -24.79
CA ASP A 477 -1.75 13.77 -25.10
C ASP A 477 -1.82 14.63 -23.83
N ARG A 478 -2.81 14.41 -22.98
CA ARG A 478 -2.93 15.07 -21.67
C ARG A 478 -1.71 14.83 -20.79
N SER A 479 -1.31 13.57 -20.63
CA SER A 479 -0.23 13.21 -19.70
C SER A 479 1.15 13.47 -20.26
N SER A 480 1.49 12.83 -21.38
CA SER A 480 2.87 12.80 -21.89
C SER A 480 3.30 14.10 -22.53
N ARG A 481 2.37 14.88 -23.08
CA ARG A 481 2.68 16.18 -23.71
C ARG A 481 2.42 17.34 -22.76
N ILE A 482 1.20 17.49 -22.26
CA ILE A 482 0.81 18.71 -21.51
C ILE A 482 1.31 18.64 -20.07
N LEU A 483 0.89 17.64 -19.29
CA LEU A 483 1.26 17.57 -17.87
C LEU A 483 2.76 17.41 -17.66
N ALA A 484 3.41 16.53 -18.43
CA ALA A 484 4.85 16.32 -18.37
C ALA A 484 5.63 17.59 -18.80
N GLY A 485 5.15 18.28 -19.83
CA GLY A 485 5.74 19.54 -20.29
C GLY A 485 5.66 20.65 -19.24
N ILE A 486 4.49 20.84 -18.62
CA ILE A 486 4.29 21.84 -17.56
C ILE A 486 5.12 21.47 -16.32
N ALA A 487 5.09 20.19 -15.89
CA ALA A 487 5.87 19.72 -14.75
C ALA A 487 7.37 20.03 -14.93
N SER A 488 7.90 19.79 -16.13
CA SER A 488 9.29 20.14 -16.45
C SER A 488 9.54 21.65 -16.41
N ALA A 489 8.62 22.46 -16.92
CA ALA A 489 8.74 23.91 -16.97
C ALA A 489 8.72 24.55 -15.58
N VAL A 490 7.96 23.99 -14.64
CA VAL A 490 7.86 24.48 -13.25
C VAL A 490 8.85 23.79 -12.31
N ASN A 491 9.76 22.97 -12.82
CA ASN A 491 10.67 22.15 -12.01
C ASN A 491 9.93 21.34 -10.93
N GLY A 492 8.90 20.64 -11.34
CA GLY A 492 8.01 19.87 -10.49
C GLY A 492 7.69 18.49 -11.05
N ALA A 493 6.65 17.89 -10.53
CA ALA A 493 6.14 16.60 -10.99
C ALA A 493 4.62 16.66 -11.23
N PHE A 494 4.10 15.80 -12.11
CA PHE A 494 2.64 15.64 -12.26
C PHE A 494 2.17 14.33 -11.61
N THR A 495 0.91 14.29 -11.19
CA THR A 495 0.33 13.18 -10.42
C THR A 495 -0.51 12.27 -11.30
N CYS A 496 -0.62 10.99 -10.85
CA CYS A 496 -1.66 10.07 -11.30
C CYS A 496 -2.86 10.19 -10.36
N ASN A 497 -4.04 10.45 -10.89
CA ASN A 497 -5.25 10.65 -10.11
C ASN A 497 -6.16 9.41 -10.06
N GLY A 498 -5.73 8.28 -10.61
CA GLY A 498 -6.50 7.03 -10.60
C GLY A 498 -6.71 6.48 -9.20
N ASN A 499 -7.79 5.74 -9.02
CA ASN A 499 -8.16 5.09 -7.76
C ASN A 499 -8.04 3.56 -7.87
N LYS A 500 -8.19 2.87 -6.74
CA LYS A 500 -8.02 1.41 -6.66
C LYS A 500 -9.04 0.63 -7.48
N THR A 501 -10.29 1.11 -7.57
CA THR A 501 -11.34 0.47 -8.35
C THR A 501 -10.98 0.41 -9.83
N GLU A 502 -10.54 1.53 -10.39
CA GLU A 502 -10.08 1.64 -11.77
C GLU A 502 -8.82 0.78 -12.01
N PHE A 503 -7.85 0.81 -11.08
CA PHE A 503 -6.64 -0.01 -11.18
C PHE A 503 -6.94 -1.49 -11.15
N THR A 504 -7.94 -1.93 -10.36
CA THR A 504 -8.31 -3.34 -10.25
C THR A 504 -8.62 -3.95 -11.61
N VAL A 505 -9.40 -3.28 -12.43
CA VAL A 505 -9.82 -3.79 -13.73
C VAL A 505 -9.09 -3.16 -14.91
N GLY A 506 -8.13 -2.26 -14.62
CA GLY A 506 -7.37 -1.55 -15.65
C GLY A 506 -8.21 -0.60 -16.49
N TYR A 507 -9.26 -0.01 -15.90
CA TYR A 507 -10.07 1.03 -16.53
C TYR A 507 -9.30 2.35 -16.55
N ALA A 508 -8.26 2.37 -17.37
CA ALA A 508 -7.31 3.48 -17.50
C ALA A 508 -6.41 3.25 -18.73
N THR A 509 -5.79 4.30 -19.23
CA THR A 509 -4.88 4.26 -20.39
C THR A 509 -3.42 4.21 -19.96
N MET A 510 -2.68 3.20 -20.45
CA MET A 510 -1.23 3.13 -20.27
C MET A 510 -0.54 4.34 -20.91
N TYR A 511 0.40 4.94 -20.18
CA TYR A 511 1.11 6.18 -20.56
C TYR A 511 0.18 7.40 -20.74
N GLY A 512 -1.10 7.26 -20.32
CA GLY A 512 -2.10 8.31 -20.25
C GLY A 512 -2.40 8.66 -18.79
N ASP A 513 -3.62 8.45 -18.35
CA ASP A 513 -4.08 8.70 -16.98
C ASP A 513 -3.42 7.80 -15.91
N LEU A 514 -2.81 6.67 -16.31
CA LEU A 514 -1.93 5.87 -15.44
C LEU A 514 -0.49 6.41 -15.32
N ALA A 515 -0.15 7.52 -15.96
CA ALA A 515 1.18 8.14 -15.82
C ALA A 515 1.21 9.15 -14.67
N GLY A 516 2.40 9.35 -14.09
CA GLY A 516 2.61 10.32 -13.03
C GLY A 516 3.75 9.94 -12.10
N PHE A 517 4.05 10.83 -11.17
CA PHE A 517 5.10 10.65 -10.18
C PHE A 517 4.66 9.81 -8.97
N LEU A 518 3.39 9.98 -8.57
CA LEU A 518 2.77 9.30 -7.45
C LEU A 518 1.27 9.16 -7.71
N ALA A 519 0.69 8.01 -7.39
CA ALA A 519 -0.75 7.76 -7.36
C ALA A 519 -1.22 7.76 -5.89
N VAL A 520 -1.57 8.93 -5.35
CA VAL A 520 -1.96 9.09 -3.94
C VAL A 520 -3.18 8.24 -3.60
N THR A 521 -4.16 8.22 -4.47
CA THR A 521 -5.42 7.48 -4.32
C THR A 521 -5.40 6.09 -4.95
N GLY A 522 -4.24 5.65 -5.48
CA GLY A 522 -4.12 4.37 -6.20
C GLY A 522 -4.44 3.11 -5.38
N ASP A 523 -4.46 3.21 -4.05
CA ASP A 523 -4.89 2.14 -3.14
C ASP A 523 -6.13 2.54 -2.32
N VAL A 524 -6.92 3.52 -2.80
CA VAL A 524 -8.17 3.98 -2.18
C VAL A 524 -9.33 3.60 -3.09
N TRP A 525 -10.33 2.90 -2.56
CA TRP A 525 -11.53 2.52 -3.30
C TRP A 525 -12.39 3.74 -3.66
N LYS A 526 -13.13 3.68 -4.76
CA LYS A 526 -13.95 4.82 -5.24
C LYS A 526 -14.97 5.29 -4.21
N THR A 527 -15.58 4.39 -3.47
CA THR A 527 -16.50 4.72 -2.38
C THR A 527 -15.81 5.51 -1.27
N ASP A 528 -14.54 5.17 -0.96
CA ASP A 528 -13.72 5.89 0.01
C ASP A 528 -13.25 7.25 -0.51
N VAL A 529 -13.03 7.40 -1.84
CA VAL A 529 -12.75 8.69 -2.48
C VAL A 529 -13.88 9.68 -2.22
N TYR A 530 -15.14 9.25 -2.39
CA TYR A 530 -16.31 10.08 -2.08
C TYR A 530 -16.42 10.41 -0.59
N ALA A 531 -16.18 9.43 0.29
CA ALA A 531 -16.22 9.64 1.73
C ALA A 531 -15.14 10.62 2.20
N LEU A 532 -13.91 10.51 1.67
CA LEU A 532 -12.81 11.45 1.92
C LEU A 532 -13.15 12.87 1.45
N ALA A 533 -13.72 13.02 0.26
CA ALA A 533 -14.08 14.33 -0.28
C ALA A 533 -15.10 15.06 0.61
N ARG A 534 -16.15 14.35 1.03
CA ARG A 534 -17.15 14.90 1.97
C ARG A 534 -16.51 15.24 3.32
N TYR A 535 -15.70 14.31 3.88
CA TYR A 535 -14.99 14.52 5.14
C TYR A 535 -14.07 15.74 5.07
N MET A 536 -13.33 15.92 3.97
CA MET A 536 -12.43 17.07 3.84
C MET A 536 -13.19 18.40 3.80
N ASN A 537 -14.30 18.50 3.06
CA ASN A 537 -15.12 19.71 3.03
C ASN A 537 -15.68 20.02 4.42
N GLU A 538 -16.24 19.02 5.11
CA GLU A 538 -16.95 19.21 6.38
C GLU A 538 -16.01 19.44 7.56
N TYR A 539 -14.96 18.62 7.70
CA TYR A 539 -14.13 18.62 8.93
C TYR A 539 -12.78 19.30 8.75
N ILE A 540 -12.15 19.21 7.57
CA ILE A 540 -10.81 19.75 7.35
C ILE A 540 -10.89 21.21 6.93
N PHE A 541 -11.60 21.49 5.84
CA PHE A 541 -11.73 22.86 5.31
C PHE A 541 -12.84 23.66 5.98
N LYS A 542 -13.88 22.99 6.51
CA LYS A 542 -15.10 23.57 7.08
C LYS A 542 -15.78 24.54 6.09
N ARG A 543 -15.66 24.26 4.84
CA ARG A 543 -16.25 24.94 3.70
C ARG A 543 -16.16 24.07 2.46
N GLU A 544 -16.92 24.41 1.44
CA GLU A 544 -16.83 23.74 0.16
C GLU A 544 -15.53 24.15 -0.56
N VAL A 545 -14.54 23.25 -0.56
CA VAL A 545 -13.32 23.35 -1.37
C VAL A 545 -13.44 22.46 -2.58
N ILE A 546 -13.81 21.20 -2.38
CA ILE A 546 -14.19 20.29 -3.47
C ILE A 546 -15.63 20.65 -3.87
N PRO A 547 -15.87 21.14 -5.10
CA PRO A 547 -17.20 21.51 -5.53
C PRO A 547 -18.22 20.37 -5.35
N GLN A 548 -19.40 20.67 -4.83
CA GLN A 548 -20.46 19.67 -4.69
C GLN A 548 -20.80 19.01 -6.02
N GLY A 549 -20.77 19.77 -7.11
CA GLY A 549 -20.96 19.23 -8.46
C GLY A 549 -19.95 18.17 -8.86
N SER A 550 -18.70 18.23 -8.38
CA SER A 550 -17.69 17.18 -8.61
C SER A 550 -18.01 15.89 -7.84
N ILE A 551 -18.73 15.99 -6.72
CA ILE A 551 -19.20 14.83 -5.94
C ILE A 551 -20.45 14.21 -6.59
N ASP A 552 -21.31 15.03 -7.18
CA ASP A 552 -22.62 14.61 -7.67
C ASP A 552 -22.64 14.22 -9.17
N VAL A 553 -21.64 14.69 -9.95
CA VAL A 553 -21.55 14.35 -11.37
C VAL A 553 -21.32 12.86 -11.58
N VAL A 554 -21.98 12.29 -12.58
CA VAL A 554 -21.75 10.89 -12.97
C VAL A 554 -20.28 10.69 -13.34
N PRO A 555 -19.58 9.71 -12.75
CA PRO A 555 -18.19 9.41 -13.10
C PRO A 555 -18.04 9.13 -14.59
N SER A 556 -17.15 9.86 -15.26
CA SER A 556 -16.92 9.72 -16.70
C SER A 556 -15.53 10.25 -17.06
N ALA A 557 -14.88 9.58 -18.02
CA ALA A 557 -13.64 10.06 -18.60
C ALA A 557 -13.83 11.15 -19.68
N GLU A 558 -15.07 11.37 -20.18
CA GLU A 558 -15.45 12.33 -21.23
C GLU A 558 -14.51 12.31 -22.45
N LEU A 559 -14.25 11.10 -23.00
CA LEU A 559 -13.35 10.87 -24.13
C LEU A 559 -14.09 10.65 -25.46
N SER A 560 -15.41 10.38 -25.41
CA SER A 560 -16.29 10.11 -26.57
C SER A 560 -17.74 10.45 -26.25
N ASP A 561 -18.59 10.48 -27.31
CA ASP A 561 -20.03 10.74 -27.17
C ASP A 561 -20.77 9.70 -26.30
N ALA A 562 -20.19 8.50 -26.10
CA ALA A 562 -20.73 7.46 -25.23
C ALA A 562 -20.55 7.78 -23.73
N GLN A 563 -19.81 8.83 -23.40
CA GLN A 563 -19.45 9.25 -22.03
C GLN A 563 -19.94 10.68 -21.72
N ASP A 564 -21.02 11.11 -22.34
CA ASP A 564 -21.59 12.45 -22.14
C ASP A 564 -22.34 12.57 -20.83
N VAL A 565 -21.70 13.22 -19.86
CA VAL A 565 -22.25 13.43 -18.49
C VAL A 565 -23.53 14.26 -18.49
N THR A 566 -23.78 15.12 -19.51
CA THR A 566 -24.99 15.93 -19.60
C THR A 566 -26.23 15.09 -19.92
N GLN A 567 -26.03 13.91 -20.51
CA GLN A 567 -27.05 12.91 -20.78
C GLN A 567 -27.10 11.81 -19.70
N GLY A 568 -26.31 11.94 -18.63
CA GLY A 568 -26.19 10.91 -17.58
C GLY A 568 -25.42 9.67 -18.03
N LEU A 569 -24.64 9.77 -19.12
CA LEU A 569 -23.78 8.71 -19.61
C LEU A 569 -22.40 8.82 -18.95
N GLY A 570 -21.92 7.72 -18.40
CA GLY A 570 -20.64 7.69 -17.66
C GLY A 570 -19.90 6.37 -17.82
N ASP A 571 -19.03 6.12 -16.88
CA ASP A 571 -18.24 4.90 -16.84
C ASP A 571 -19.14 3.65 -16.73
N PRO A 572 -18.70 2.51 -17.28
CA PRO A 572 -19.46 1.26 -17.19
C PRO A 572 -19.41 0.62 -15.78
N LEU A 573 -18.87 1.32 -14.80
CA LEU A 573 -18.69 0.87 -13.43
C LEU A 573 -19.81 1.38 -12.53
N GLN A 574 -20.54 0.47 -11.91
CA GLN A 574 -21.51 0.76 -10.84
C GLN A 574 -20.74 0.69 -9.51
N TYR A 575 -20.13 1.78 -9.08
CA TYR A 575 -19.11 1.79 -8.05
C TYR A 575 -19.54 1.20 -6.70
N GLU A 576 -20.79 1.39 -6.27
CA GLU A 576 -21.30 0.79 -5.02
C GLU A 576 -21.27 -0.75 -5.06
N TYR A 577 -21.58 -1.34 -6.22
CA TYR A 577 -21.51 -2.78 -6.42
C TYR A 577 -20.08 -3.25 -6.73
N HIS A 578 -19.42 -2.57 -7.68
CA HIS A 578 -18.11 -3.02 -8.17
C HIS A 578 -17.01 -2.90 -7.14
N ASP A 579 -17.04 -1.90 -6.25
CA ASP A 579 -16.08 -1.84 -5.13
C ASP A 579 -16.20 -3.07 -4.23
N CYS A 580 -17.41 -3.51 -3.91
CA CYS A 580 -17.63 -4.71 -3.10
C CYS A 580 -17.15 -5.98 -3.82
N LEU A 581 -17.46 -6.12 -5.12
CA LEU A 581 -17.02 -7.24 -5.95
C LEU A 581 -15.48 -7.27 -6.08
N PHE A 582 -14.87 -6.12 -6.35
CA PHE A 582 -13.42 -6.03 -6.56
C PHE A 582 -12.64 -6.18 -5.26
N ARG A 583 -13.17 -5.71 -4.12
CA ARG A 583 -12.64 -6.04 -2.79
C ARG A 583 -12.59 -7.55 -2.60
N ALA A 584 -13.65 -8.27 -2.94
CA ALA A 584 -13.69 -9.72 -2.84
C ALA A 584 -12.62 -10.42 -3.70
N PHE A 585 -12.27 -9.88 -4.87
CA PHE A 585 -11.19 -10.40 -5.72
C PHE A 585 -9.79 -10.12 -5.16
N VAL A 586 -9.59 -9.00 -4.47
CA VAL A 586 -8.28 -8.49 -4.07
C VAL A 586 -7.97 -8.76 -2.59
N GLU A 587 -8.92 -8.46 -1.72
CA GLU A 587 -8.78 -8.45 -0.26
C GLU A 587 -9.53 -9.59 0.43
N GLY A 588 -10.62 -10.06 -0.17
CA GLY A 588 -11.66 -10.87 0.46
C GLY A 588 -12.81 -10.00 0.96
N THR A 589 -13.65 -10.55 1.82
CA THR A 589 -14.78 -9.84 2.42
C THR A 589 -14.78 -10.02 3.94
N PRO A 590 -15.50 -9.19 4.71
CA PRO A 590 -15.62 -9.39 6.17
C PRO A 590 -16.21 -10.76 6.58
N HIS A 591 -16.82 -11.47 5.64
CA HIS A 591 -17.48 -12.77 5.85
C HIS A 591 -16.67 -13.95 5.33
N THR A 592 -15.46 -13.73 4.83
CA THR A 592 -14.51 -14.78 4.40
C THR A 592 -13.45 -15.03 5.46
N LEU A 593 -12.74 -16.15 5.34
CA LEU A 593 -11.55 -16.38 6.15
C LEU A 593 -10.49 -15.33 5.85
N PRO A 594 -9.63 -14.97 6.81
CA PRO A 594 -8.53 -14.04 6.58
C PRO A 594 -7.72 -14.44 5.33
N HIS A 595 -7.44 -13.47 4.47
CA HIS A 595 -6.71 -13.64 3.20
C HIS A 595 -7.40 -14.51 2.13
N GLN A 596 -8.62 -14.97 2.35
CA GLN A 596 -9.40 -15.71 1.36
C GLN A 596 -10.02 -14.74 0.36
N ARG A 597 -9.53 -14.78 -0.87
CA ARG A 597 -10.08 -14.05 -2.01
C ARG A 597 -11.13 -14.91 -2.72
N LEU A 598 -12.16 -14.25 -3.26
CA LEU A 598 -13.25 -14.94 -3.95
C LEU A 598 -12.99 -15.07 -5.46
N THR A 599 -13.49 -16.15 -6.02
CA THR A 599 -13.48 -16.43 -7.47
C THR A 599 -14.87 -16.24 -8.06
N PRO A 600 -15.01 -16.16 -9.38
CA PRO A 600 -16.33 -16.12 -10.02
C PRO A 600 -17.23 -17.31 -9.64
N GLU A 601 -16.69 -18.49 -9.39
CA GLU A 601 -17.45 -19.63 -8.90
C GLU A 601 -18.08 -19.38 -7.52
N ASP A 602 -17.30 -18.81 -6.59
CA ASP A 602 -17.79 -18.45 -5.26
C ASP A 602 -18.94 -17.43 -5.34
N ILE A 603 -18.80 -16.45 -6.22
CA ILE A 603 -19.80 -15.40 -6.47
C ILE A 603 -21.10 -16.01 -7.04
N LEU A 604 -21.01 -16.87 -8.08
CA LEU A 604 -22.18 -17.51 -8.65
C LEU A 604 -22.86 -18.48 -7.67
N CYS A 605 -22.08 -19.24 -6.90
CA CYS A 605 -22.61 -20.13 -5.88
C CYS A 605 -23.34 -19.37 -4.76
N ALA A 606 -22.84 -18.21 -4.36
CA ALA A 606 -23.49 -17.34 -3.39
C ALA A 606 -24.78 -16.73 -3.96
N TYR A 607 -24.76 -16.32 -5.23
CA TYR A 607 -25.94 -15.82 -5.93
C TYR A 607 -27.04 -16.91 -6.03
N GLU A 608 -26.69 -18.13 -6.44
CA GLU A 608 -27.60 -19.28 -6.51
C GLU A 608 -28.28 -19.57 -5.17
N LYS A 609 -27.56 -19.37 -4.06
CA LYS A 609 -28.03 -19.58 -2.68
C LYS A 609 -28.78 -18.37 -2.10
N GLY A 610 -28.86 -17.24 -2.79
CA GLY A 610 -29.44 -16.01 -2.26
C GLY A 610 -28.66 -15.40 -1.09
N THR A 611 -27.34 -15.58 -1.05
CA THR A 611 -26.45 -15.09 0.03
C THR A 611 -25.42 -14.09 -0.46
N LEU A 612 -25.45 -13.71 -1.74
CA LEU A 612 -24.41 -12.88 -2.37
C LEU A 612 -24.35 -11.49 -1.76
N GLU A 613 -25.49 -10.86 -1.50
CA GLU A 613 -25.56 -9.52 -0.90
C GLU A 613 -24.88 -9.50 0.47
N HIS A 614 -25.16 -10.48 1.29
CA HIS A 614 -24.50 -10.62 2.60
C HIS A 614 -23.00 -10.89 2.43
N LEU A 615 -22.62 -11.81 1.53
CA LEU A 615 -21.22 -12.19 1.30
C LEU A 615 -20.37 -11.00 0.88
N LEU A 616 -20.89 -10.17 -0.02
CA LEU A 616 -20.20 -8.98 -0.53
C LEU A 616 -20.38 -7.73 0.35
N GLY A 617 -21.36 -7.73 1.26
CA GLY A 617 -21.74 -6.57 2.05
C GLY A 617 -22.45 -5.49 1.23
N LEU A 618 -23.29 -5.89 0.25
CA LEU A 618 -24.02 -4.95 -0.60
C LEU A 618 -25.15 -4.27 0.18
N SER A 619 -25.35 -2.97 -0.06
CA SER A 619 -26.46 -2.18 0.49
C SER A 619 -27.78 -2.41 -0.23
N HIS A 620 -27.73 -2.87 -1.49
CA HIS A 620 -28.87 -3.13 -2.34
C HIS A 620 -28.83 -4.54 -2.92
N PRO A 621 -29.99 -5.16 -3.23
CA PRO A 621 -30.02 -6.47 -3.87
C PRO A 621 -29.40 -6.42 -5.27
N VAL A 622 -28.87 -7.55 -5.76
CA VAL A 622 -28.25 -7.66 -7.10
C VAL A 622 -29.22 -7.21 -8.22
N SER A 623 -30.53 -7.43 -8.03
CA SER A 623 -31.57 -6.97 -8.96
C SER A 623 -31.70 -5.43 -9.08
N HIS A 624 -31.11 -4.68 -8.14
CA HIS A 624 -31.00 -3.21 -8.27
C HIS A 624 -30.00 -2.82 -9.36
N TYR A 625 -28.96 -3.60 -9.53
CA TYR A 625 -27.84 -3.31 -10.46
C TYR A 625 -28.03 -4.00 -11.81
N PHE A 626 -28.67 -5.16 -11.87
CA PHE A 626 -28.82 -5.97 -13.08
C PHE A 626 -30.27 -6.40 -13.28
N THR A 627 -30.78 -6.22 -14.51
CA THR A 627 -32.18 -6.57 -14.86
C THR A 627 -32.36 -8.07 -15.11
N SER A 628 -31.29 -8.84 -15.29
CA SER A 628 -31.33 -10.29 -15.49
C SER A 628 -30.07 -10.97 -14.96
N THR A 629 -30.19 -12.28 -14.66
CA THR A 629 -29.04 -13.11 -14.28
C THR A 629 -27.99 -13.17 -15.39
N ASP A 630 -28.39 -13.14 -16.65
CA ASP A 630 -27.47 -13.13 -17.79
C ASP A 630 -26.62 -11.86 -17.81
N GLN A 631 -27.22 -10.69 -17.56
CA GLN A 631 -26.45 -9.45 -17.43
C GLN A 631 -25.46 -9.50 -16.27
N PHE A 632 -25.88 -10.01 -15.11
CA PHE A 632 -25.00 -10.17 -13.94
C PHE A 632 -23.81 -11.09 -14.25
N ILE A 633 -24.05 -12.25 -14.88
CA ILE A 633 -22.99 -13.18 -15.26
C ILE A 633 -22.02 -12.56 -16.28
N ASN A 634 -22.54 -11.90 -17.30
CA ASN A 634 -21.73 -11.24 -18.32
C ASN A 634 -20.85 -10.13 -17.73
N ASP A 635 -21.39 -9.36 -16.78
CA ASP A 635 -20.65 -8.33 -16.06
C ASP A 635 -19.54 -8.94 -15.20
N LEU A 636 -19.86 -9.98 -14.41
CA LEU A 636 -18.87 -10.71 -13.59
C LEU A 636 -17.72 -11.26 -14.45
N GLU A 637 -18.04 -11.92 -15.58
CA GLU A 637 -17.04 -12.46 -16.50
C GLU A 637 -16.18 -11.36 -17.13
N ARG A 638 -16.81 -10.26 -17.56
CA ARG A 638 -16.11 -9.11 -18.11
C ARG A 638 -15.04 -8.61 -17.16
N TRP A 639 -15.42 -8.32 -15.93
CA TRP A 639 -14.47 -7.72 -14.97
C TRP A 639 -13.45 -8.71 -14.45
N TRP A 640 -13.80 -9.98 -14.31
CA TRP A 640 -12.83 -11.02 -13.97
C TRP A 640 -11.77 -11.21 -15.06
N LYS A 641 -12.19 -11.22 -16.33
CA LYS A 641 -11.27 -11.29 -17.48
C LYS A 641 -10.36 -10.06 -17.53
N SER A 642 -10.90 -8.89 -17.26
CA SER A 642 -10.12 -7.65 -17.20
C SER A 642 -9.11 -7.68 -16.06
N PHE A 643 -9.54 -8.04 -14.85
CA PHE A 643 -8.71 -8.12 -13.63
C PHE A 643 -7.48 -9.02 -13.82
N ASN A 644 -7.65 -10.21 -14.40
CA ASN A 644 -6.56 -11.17 -14.64
C ASN A 644 -5.85 -10.98 -16.00
N GLY A 645 -6.36 -10.12 -16.85
CA GLY A 645 -5.86 -9.89 -18.21
C GLY A 645 -4.94 -8.68 -18.32
N LEU A 646 -5.30 -7.75 -19.20
CA LEU A 646 -4.52 -6.55 -19.51
C LEU A 646 -4.33 -5.63 -18.29
N ALA A 647 -5.25 -5.65 -17.33
CA ALA A 647 -5.13 -4.86 -16.10
C ALA A 647 -3.84 -5.16 -15.33
N VAL A 648 -3.35 -6.40 -15.35
CA VAL A 648 -2.07 -6.78 -14.73
C VAL A 648 -0.91 -5.96 -15.32
N ALA A 649 -0.80 -5.90 -16.65
CA ALA A 649 0.24 -5.13 -17.33
C ALA A 649 0.12 -3.62 -17.01
N LYS A 650 -1.10 -3.09 -16.96
CA LYS A 650 -1.39 -1.70 -16.60
C LYS A 650 -0.95 -1.40 -15.16
N ARG A 651 -1.31 -2.29 -14.20
CA ARG A 651 -0.92 -2.14 -12.79
C ARG A 651 0.59 -2.22 -12.58
N ILE A 652 1.29 -3.11 -13.28
CA ILE A 652 2.76 -3.21 -13.21
C ILE A 652 3.42 -1.89 -13.62
N GLN A 653 2.88 -1.20 -14.61
CA GLN A 653 3.45 0.05 -15.14
C GLN A 653 2.91 1.32 -14.48
N SER A 654 1.89 1.24 -13.63
CA SER A 654 1.37 2.41 -12.92
C SER A 654 2.41 2.99 -11.95
N PRO A 655 2.30 4.27 -11.56
CA PRO A 655 3.23 4.91 -10.63
C PRO A 655 3.29 4.24 -9.25
N PRO A 656 4.28 4.57 -8.41
CA PRO A 656 4.27 4.27 -6.99
C PRO A 656 2.97 4.75 -6.33
N LEU A 657 2.50 4.03 -5.33
CA LEU A 657 1.30 4.36 -4.57
C LEU A 657 1.51 4.11 -3.08
N PHE A 658 0.76 4.84 -2.25
CA PHE A 658 0.70 4.56 -0.82
C PHE A 658 -0.07 3.27 -0.55
N LEU A 659 0.51 2.40 0.26
CA LEU A 659 -0.18 1.22 0.77
C LEU A 659 -1.01 1.64 1.97
N VAL A 660 -2.34 1.63 1.84
CA VAL A 660 -3.27 2.03 2.90
C VAL A 660 -4.38 1.01 3.16
N SER A 661 -4.65 0.13 2.21
CA SER A 661 -5.65 -0.93 2.30
C SER A 661 -5.06 -2.26 2.79
N GLU A 662 -5.87 -3.29 2.87
CA GLU A 662 -5.41 -4.62 3.26
C GLU A 662 -4.49 -5.27 2.21
N ARG A 663 -4.67 -4.99 0.92
CA ARG A 663 -3.87 -5.53 -0.18
C ARG A 663 -3.71 -4.49 -1.29
N ALA A 664 -2.53 -3.93 -1.44
CA ALA A 664 -2.22 -2.98 -2.50
C ALA A 664 -1.62 -3.65 -3.75
N PHE A 665 -1.90 -3.11 -4.93
CA PHE A 665 -1.27 -3.57 -6.17
C PHE A 665 0.21 -3.16 -6.21
N GLY A 666 1.05 -4.08 -6.67
CA GLY A 666 2.49 -3.89 -6.74
C GLY A 666 3.25 -4.99 -5.98
N THR A 667 4.10 -4.63 -5.03
CA THR A 667 4.89 -5.60 -4.26
C THR A 667 4.01 -6.40 -3.28
N ASP A 668 2.97 -5.78 -2.72
CA ASP A 668 2.08 -6.41 -1.74
C ASP A 668 1.22 -7.53 -2.37
N LEU A 669 0.60 -7.27 -3.51
CA LEU A 669 -0.04 -8.29 -4.32
C LEU A 669 0.91 -8.67 -5.46
N SER A 670 1.62 -9.80 -5.30
CA SER A 670 2.49 -10.33 -6.35
C SER A 670 1.65 -10.84 -7.52
N GLU A 671 1.77 -10.18 -8.66
CA GLU A 671 0.98 -10.46 -9.85
C GLU A 671 1.84 -11.06 -10.96
N SER A 672 1.25 -12.03 -11.66
CA SER A 672 1.82 -12.61 -12.88
C SER A 672 0.87 -12.39 -14.05
N GLN A 673 1.41 -12.14 -15.24
CA GLN A 673 0.62 -12.04 -16.46
C GLN A 673 0.15 -13.43 -16.87
N LEU A 674 -1.09 -13.76 -16.58
CA LEU A 674 -1.71 -15.07 -16.82
C LEU A 674 -2.97 -14.93 -17.66
N LYS A 675 -3.44 -16.07 -18.21
CA LYS A 675 -4.80 -16.13 -18.75
C LYS A 675 -5.81 -16.14 -17.60
N PRO A 676 -7.01 -15.52 -17.76
CA PRO A 676 -8.06 -15.62 -16.77
C PRO A 676 -8.41 -17.06 -16.43
N TYR A 677 -8.31 -17.41 -15.17
CA TYR A 677 -8.63 -18.75 -14.68
C TYR A 677 -10.05 -18.78 -14.12
N PHE A 678 -10.86 -19.72 -14.60
CA PHE A 678 -12.16 -20.03 -14.03
C PHE A 678 -12.09 -21.40 -13.34
N PRO A 679 -12.55 -21.52 -12.09
CA PRO A 679 -12.56 -22.81 -11.39
C PRO A 679 -13.41 -23.86 -12.12
N ARG A 680 -13.15 -25.14 -11.87
CA ARG A 680 -13.80 -26.26 -12.58
C ARG A 680 -15.34 -26.30 -12.41
N GLY A 681 -15.86 -25.85 -11.27
CA GLY A 681 -17.29 -25.81 -10.99
C GLY A 681 -18.01 -24.61 -11.62
N TYR A 682 -17.29 -23.61 -12.11
CA TYR A 682 -17.85 -22.36 -12.62
C TYR A 682 -18.89 -22.58 -13.73
N GLU A 683 -18.54 -23.33 -14.77
CA GLU A 683 -19.42 -23.60 -15.92
C GLU A 683 -20.69 -24.37 -15.53
N ALA A 684 -20.58 -25.30 -14.59
CA ALA A 684 -21.72 -26.03 -14.08
C ALA A 684 -22.67 -25.12 -13.29
N CYS A 685 -22.13 -24.22 -12.46
CA CYS A 685 -22.92 -23.24 -11.72
C CYS A 685 -23.61 -22.25 -12.67
N LYS A 686 -22.87 -21.70 -13.63
CA LYS A 686 -23.38 -20.82 -14.67
C LYS A 686 -24.52 -21.45 -15.45
N SER A 687 -24.35 -22.71 -15.90
CA SER A 687 -25.37 -23.44 -16.66
C SER A 687 -26.66 -23.63 -15.87
N ARG A 688 -26.58 -23.99 -14.57
CA ARG A 688 -27.77 -24.11 -13.71
C ARG A 688 -28.53 -22.78 -13.57
N LEU A 689 -27.81 -21.69 -13.37
CA LEU A 689 -28.42 -20.37 -13.21
C LEU A 689 -29.13 -19.89 -14.47
N LEU A 690 -28.59 -20.20 -15.66
CA LEU A 690 -29.20 -19.85 -16.94
C LEU A 690 -30.36 -20.76 -17.35
N GLN A 691 -30.41 -22.02 -16.84
CA GLN A 691 -31.52 -22.95 -17.11
C GLN A 691 -32.73 -22.71 -16.18
N ASN A 692 -32.54 -22.06 -15.05
CA ASN A 692 -33.60 -21.79 -14.08
C ASN A 692 -34.28 -20.43 -14.29
N GLN A 693 -34.03 -19.75 -15.42
CA GLN A 693 -34.75 -18.58 -15.91
C GLN A 693 -35.94 -19.04 -16.76
#